data_9410aaf25d8b99264131e7d45adcb6d3
#
_entry.id   9410aaf25d8b99264131e7d45adcb6d3
#
_cell.length_a   1.000
_cell.length_b   1.000
_cell.length_c   1.000
_cell.angle_alpha   90.00
_cell.angle_beta   90.00
_cell.angle_gamma   90.00
#
_symmetry.space_group_name_H-M   'P 1'
#
loop_
_entity.id
_entity.type
_entity.pdbx_description
1 polymer ?
#
loop_
_entity_poly.entity_id
_entity_poly.type
_entity_poly.pdbx_seq_one_letter_code
_entity_poly.pdbx_strand_id
1 'polypeptide(L)'
;MLFSAVESVREAVGRRVKLILRRSVQLEVKGDKVENRVLALASHRAYLLTARIPSKIEQSFSCLDIQGISSNKPTQLVLEHERGSWSLRLGSVEEVDEVIAHIGVCLQRIRPSSSPVKVMRKLSLKPPERTTALQAIWDDQGSADLGPCGGFSHQYWCVCDYLGLPYREEVQWDVDTIYLTQDSRELNLQDFIHLENRDLVAIIAALEYNQWFTKVSAKDYKLSSDVCDQILRVVARSSRLEELVLDNAGLRSDFAQKLAGALSQNPASTLHTLILTNNSLEDKGVAALSAQLAKLPMGLKHLNLSRTSMSPKGVNSLCQALCANPVVASTLSHLDLSGNSLKGDDLQNLHSFLSHPNCLETLDLSNSDCSLDLNLVRVLTVFMLTCFSAYLYRKCKEIPSSFKQFFSCAQALSSVSLSGTRLPLEALKALLLGLGCNPNLSDVSLDLSCCELRSGGSQILEGCIAEIPNISSLDISDNGLDIDLTTLLVWLAKNRSIRNLSIGKNFNNIKSKNVAQVLDNLVHMIQEEESPLTSLSLADSKLKADLSIVLNALGSNTSLTKLDISGNAMGDMGAKMLAKALQINTKLRTVVWDRNNISPQGLQDVAAALEKNYTIRFMPVPIMDAAQALKANPEKTEDALLKMEQYLLRNHETRKYLQEQAYRLQQGIVTTTTQQMMDTMCVKVQDHLNSLKFTETSLVLDDMKVAENLMKDARNSKRLLPNLYHLKNGGSQEAFVGAIQDTLQSMAGEVARVMDAQLQTMLVSMVDSAEGLCPHVMKRSNLRQELLKAGAGRMTVPRSFVTTTLLEQSGVDIINKISEVKLSMASFLSDRIVDEILESLSRSQHTLADHLIRKGQTLLHKEPQMETEVLDEMVLQPANHNQEQKQMHDRERQHGLEDMDSCFDLDKALEDVPIHVEDPPPPPTPLHPSDRMSTCYGDLPPPPTSPDTDSVYLGELPPVEHMTLESQTKLRPKPKKRTKPSRQPVGPFREQVPYFSSNTVTSP
;
A
#
# COMPACT_ATOMS: atom_id res chain seq x y z
N MET A 1 42.61 28.35 25.11
CA MET A 1 42.77 26.98 25.62
C MET A 1 41.47 26.19 25.64
N LEU A 2 40.37 26.70 26.17
CA LEU A 2 39.08 25.96 26.20
C LEU A 2 38.57 25.59 24.80
N PHE A 3 38.67 26.50 23.84
CA PHE A 3 38.21 26.26 22.45
C PHE A 3 39.01 25.13 21.75
N SER A 4 40.31 25.04 22.01
CA SER A 4 41.17 24.03 21.46
C SER A 4 40.96 22.63 22.08
N ALA A 5 40.56 22.59 23.36
CA ALA A 5 40.22 21.33 24.03
C ALA A 5 38.89 20.73 23.54
N VAL A 6 37.90 21.59 23.33
CA VAL A 6 36.57 21.19 22.81
C VAL A 6 36.67 20.64 21.40
N GLU A 7 37.46 21.30 20.55
CA GLU A 7 37.65 20.83 19.16
C GLU A 7 38.48 19.57 19.13
N SER A 8 39.49 19.40 19.98
CA SER A 8 40.27 18.17 20.10
C SER A 8 39.44 16.95 20.50
N VAL A 9 38.44 17.13 21.39
CA VAL A 9 37.48 16.07 21.74
C VAL A 9 36.59 15.72 20.54
N ARG A 10 36.12 16.74 19.81
CA ARG A 10 35.26 16.56 18.63
C ARG A 10 36.01 15.86 17.50
N GLU A 11 37.29 16.18 17.28
CA GLU A 11 38.13 15.50 16.30
C GLU A 11 38.43 14.05 16.68
N ALA A 12 38.68 13.78 17.96
CA ALA A 12 38.93 12.44 18.45
C ALA A 12 37.71 11.50 18.28
N VAL A 13 36.50 11.99 18.52
CA VAL A 13 35.26 11.22 18.39
C VAL A 13 34.79 11.13 16.93
N GLY A 14 35.20 12.10 16.12
CA GLY A 14 34.78 12.22 14.73
C GLY A 14 33.74 13.33 14.51
N ARG A 15 33.99 14.18 13.51
CA ARG A 15 33.18 15.39 13.23
C ARG A 15 31.73 15.09 12.89
N ARG A 16 31.40 13.85 12.47
CA ARG A 16 30.02 13.43 12.14
C ARG A 16 29.17 13.07 13.37
N VAL A 17 29.83 12.83 14.53
CA VAL A 17 29.14 12.46 15.77
C VAL A 17 28.75 13.74 16.53
N LYS A 18 27.44 13.94 16.71
CA LYS A 18 26.92 15.05 17.52
C LYS A 18 27.08 14.70 18.99
N LEU A 19 28.08 15.37 19.66
CA LEU A 19 28.25 15.28 21.11
C LEU A 19 27.26 16.21 21.80
N ILE A 20 26.48 15.68 22.73
CA ILE A 20 25.41 16.41 23.45
C ILE A 20 25.96 16.91 24.78
N LEU A 21 26.70 16.07 25.49
CA LEU A 21 27.25 16.44 26.81
C LEU A 21 28.77 16.19 26.82
N ARG A 22 29.50 17.10 27.45
CA ARG A 22 30.95 16.98 27.70
C ARG A 22 31.27 17.48 29.10
N ARG A 23 31.90 16.64 29.92
CA ARG A 23 32.30 16.98 31.30
C ARG A 23 33.72 16.52 31.58
N SER A 24 34.47 17.34 32.32
CA SER A 24 35.73 16.91 32.91
C SER A 24 35.44 16.01 34.10
N VAL A 25 36.00 14.82 34.11
CA VAL A 25 35.74 13.81 35.14
C VAL A 25 37.05 13.23 35.67
N GLN A 26 36.99 12.70 36.87
CA GLN A 26 38.10 11.96 37.45
C GLN A 26 37.71 10.47 37.43
N LEU A 27 38.48 9.67 36.70
CA LEU A 27 38.33 8.20 36.67
C LEU A 27 39.01 7.59 37.91
N GLU A 28 38.25 6.86 38.72
CA GLU A 28 38.79 6.06 39.83
C GLU A 28 39.37 4.77 39.32
N VAL A 29 40.70 4.62 39.42
CA VAL A 29 41.44 3.39 39.02
C VAL A 29 41.77 2.58 40.30
N LYS A 30 42.00 1.26 40.15
CA LYS A 30 42.34 0.38 41.28
C LYS A 30 43.45 0.98 42.14
N GLY A 31 43.32 1.01 43.45
CA GLY A 31 44.31 1.46 44.43
C GLY A 31 44.30 2.96 44.72
N ASP A 32 43.13 3.59 44.80
CA ASP A 32 42.90 5.03 45.14
C ASP A 32 43.53 6.03 44.15
N LYS A 33 44.01 5.58 43.01
CA LYS A 33 44.48 6.46 41.95
C LYS A 33 43.28 7.08 41.20
N VAL A 34 43.35 8.39 41.04
CA VAL A 34 42.37 9.18 40.30
C VAL A 34 43.05 9.81 39.10
N GLU A 35 42.49 9.67 37.94
CA GLU A 35 43.01 10.16 36.68
C GLU A 35 42.03 11.10 35.99
N ASN A 36 42.50 12.27 35.56
CA ASN A 36 41.66 13.22 34.85
C ASN A 36 41.35 12.74 33.45
N ARG A 37 40.06 12.73 33.10
CA ARG A 37 39.51 12.31 31.82
C ARG A 37 38.43 13.29 31.36
N VAL A 38 38.01 13.14 30.14
CA VAL A 38 36.83 13.82 29.58
C VAL A 38 35.78 12.77 29.29
N LEU A 39 34.62 12.90 29.90
CA LEU A 39 33.41 12.16 29.53
C LEU A 39 32.69 12.95 28.45
N ALA A 40 32.47 12.28 27.27
CA ALA A 40 31.68 12.84 26.20
C ALA A 40 30.54 11.88 25.87
N LEU A 41 29.33 12.40 25.78
CA LEU A 41 28.13 11.62 25.51
C LEU A 41 27.51 12.07 24.17
N ALA A 42 27.25 11.08 23.34
CA ALA A 42 26.40 11.20 22.15
C ALA A 42 25.05 10.51 22.42
N SER A 43 24.12 10.60 21.47
CA SER A 43 22.79 9.97 21.62
C SER A 43 22.84 8.43 21.63
N HIS A 44 23.91 7.83 21.22
CA HIS A 44 24.05 6.36 21.04
C HIS A 44 25.23 5.75 21.83
N ARG A 45 26.24 6.55 22.21
CA ARG A 45 27.49 6.05 22.78
C ARG A 45 28.10 7.00 23.78
N ALA A 46 28.71 6.46 24.85
CA ALA A 46 29.54 7.17 25.80
C ALA A 46 31.03 6.97 25.47
N TYR A 47 31.81 8.04 25.56
CA TYR A 47 33.25 8.07 25.31
C TYR A 47 34.00 8.59 26.54
N LEU A 48 35.07 7.90 26.91
CA LEU A 48 36.01 8.35 27.90
C LEU A 48 37.33 8.67 27.17
N LEU A 49 37.75 9.95 27.23
CA LEU A 49 38.89 10.46 26.51
C LEU A 49 40.00 10.92 27.48
N THR A 50 41.24 10.95 27.00
CA THR A 50 42.34 11.57 27.70
C THR A 50 42.10 13.08 27.87
N ALA A 51 42.41 13.64 29.05
CA ALA A 51 42.37 15.07 29.31
C ALA A 51 43.54 15.85 28.72
N ARG A 52 44.19 15.37 27.67
CA ARG A 52 45.37 15.97 27.02
C ARG A 52 44.98 16.42 25.59
N ILE A 53 45.67 17.39 25.05
CA ILE A 53 45.55 17.82 23.65
C ILE A 53 46.77 17.31 22.87
N PRO A 54 46.55 16.51 21.78
CA PRO A 54 45.26 16.02 21.24
C PRO A 54 44.64 14.96 22.16
N SER A 55 43.31 15.02 22.28
CA SER A 55 42.52 14.04 23.03
C SER A 55 42.50 12.71 22.26
N LYS A 56 42.50 11.61 23.00
CA LYS A 56 42.33 10.26 22.42
C LYS A 56 41.26 9.50 23.16
N ILE A 57 40.45 8.73 22.42
CA ILE A 57 39.46 7.83 23.03
C ILE A 57 40.21 6.68 23.68
N GLU A 58 40.05 6.48 24.98
CA GLU A 58 40.56 5.35 25.71
C GLU A 58 39.57 4.21 25.82
N GLN A 59 38.33 4.54 26.10
CA GLN A 59 37.23 3.58 26.24
C GLN A 59 35.93 4.20 25.68
N SER A 60 35.07 3.33 25.19
CA SER A 60 33.73 3.70 24.79
C SER A 60 32.79 2.51 24.89
N PHE A 61 31.52 2.77 25.16
CA PHE A 61 30.47 1.75 25.12
C PHE A 61 29.18 2.33 24.53
N SER A 62 28.39 1.47 23.90
CA SER A 62 27.08 1.84 23.40
C SER A 62 26.07 2.05 24.54
N CYS A 63 25.09 2.95 24.36
CA CYS A 63 23.98 3.07 25.31
C CYS A 63 23.21 1.75 25.45
N LEU A 64 23.23 0.89 24.42
CA LEU A 64 22.61 -0.45 24.48
C LEU A 64 23.34 -1.42 25.42
N ASP A 65 24.61 -1.17 25.76
CA ASP A 65 25.42 -1.99 26.71
C ASP A 65 25.15 -1.66 28.20
N ILE A 66 24.42 -0.57 28.48
CA ILE A 66 24.22 -0.11 29.86
C ILE A 66 23.38 -1.13 30.64
N GLN A 67 23.92 -1.57 31.78
CA GLN A 67 23.28 -2.51 32.69
C GLN A 67 22.82 -1.85 34.00
N GLY A 68 23.54 -0.82 34.44
CA GLY A 68 23.20 -0.15 35.70
C GLY A 68 23.90 1.20 35.87
N ILE A 69 23.30 2.04 36.70
CA ILE A 69 23.83 3.33 37.10
C ILE A 69 23.69 3.44 38.63
N SER A 70 24.78 3.81 39.33
CA SER A 70 24.72 4.08 40.75
C SER A 70 25.46 5.36 41.08
N SER A 71 24.89 6.11 42.06
CA SER A 71 25.48 7.32 42.67
C SER A 71 25.23 7.28 44.17
N ASN A 72 26.13 6.62 44.92
CA ASN A 72 26.02 6.45 46.34
C ASN A 72 26.68 7.60 47.13
N LYS A 73 27.59 8.34 46.51
CA LYS A 73 28.20 9.56 47.02
C LYS A 73 27.79 10.75 46.11
N PRO A 74 27.66 11.96 46.64
CA PRO A 74 27.10 13.08 45.90
C PRO A 74 27.73 13.37 44.53
N THR A 75 29.04 13.28 44.40
CA THR A 75 29.76 13.59 43.15
C THR A 75 30.26 12.35 42.41
N GLN A 76 29.93 11.17 42.91
CA GLN A 76 30.35 9.89 42.30
C GLN A 76 29.26 9.30 41.38
N LEU A 77 29.65 8.90 40.18
CA LEU A 77 28.83 8.19 39.20
C LEU A 77 29.51 6.89 38.83
N VAL A 78 28.82 5.78 39.00
CA VAL A 78 29.27 4.49 38.53
C VAL A 78 28.35 4.03 37.37
N LEU A 79 28.93 3.82 36.21
CA LEU A 79 28.27 3.32 35.03
C LEU A 79 28.65 1.86 34.81
N GLU A 80 27.71 0.94 34.99
CA GLU A 80 27.89 -0.50 34.73
C GLU A 80 27.47 -0.81 33.30
N HIS A 81 28.35 -1.39 32.51
CA HIS A 81 28.09 -1.84 31.14
C HIS A 81 28.57 -3.28 30.94
N GLU A 82 28.20 -3.91 29.84
CA GLU A 82 28.44 -5.34 29.60
C GLU A 82 29.91 -5.76 29.75
N ARG A 83 30.85 -4.87 29.42
CA ARG A 83 32.31 -5.15 29.44
C ARG A 83 33.01 -4.67 30.72
N GLY A 84 32.27 -4.10 31.69
CA GLY A 84 32.89 -3.61 32.94
C GLY A 84 32.11 -2.43 33.55
N SER A 85 32.83 -1.62 34.29
CA SER A 85 32.25 -0.44 34.94
C SER A 85 33.21 0.75 34.93
N TRP A 86 32.68 1.97 34.84
CA TRP A 86 33.41 3.21 35.05
C TRP A 86 32.98 3.83 36.38
N SER A 87 33.93 4.07 37.28
CA SER A 87 33.70 4.89 38.49
C SER A 87 34.28 6.28 38.26
N LEU A 88 33.41 7.28 38.17
CA LEU A 88 33.73 8.64 37.79
C LEU A 88 33.38 9.61 38.94
N ARG A 89 34.24 10.60 39.19
CA ARG A 89 33.91 11.75 40.05
C ARG A 89 33.72 12.99 39.16
N LEU A 90 32.63 13.69 39.41
CA LEU A 90 32.26 14.93 38.73
C LEU A 90 32.39 16.12 39.71
N GLY A 91 32.21 17.34 39.19
CA GLY A 91 32.40 18.56 39.98
C GLY A 91 31.27 18.81 41.00
N SER A 92 30.04 18.45 40.67
CA SER A 92 28.88 18.67 41.52
C SER A 92 27.82 17.54 41.39
N VAL A 93 26.81 17.56 42.24
CA VAL A 93 25.67 16.63 42.22
C VAL A 93 24.83 16.88 40.98
N GLU A 94 24.63 18.12 40.60
CA GLU A 94 23.88 18.56 39.44
C GLU A 94 24.49 18.04 38.16
N GLU A 95 25.84 18.04 38.05
CA GLU A 95 26.53 17.43 36.89
C GLU A 95 26.35 15.90 36.81
N VAL A 96 26.30 15.23 37.96
CA VAL A 96 25.99 13.81 38.02
C VAL A 96 24.58 13.54 37.54
N ASP A 97 23.61 14.32 38.02
CA ASP A 97 22.20 14.18 37.65
C ASP A 97 21.97 14.52 36.18
N GLU A 98 22.66 15.53 35.65
CA GLU A 98 22.60 15.87 34.22
C GLU A 98 23.10 14.73 33.34
N VAL A 99 24.20 14.05 33.70
CA VAL A 99 24.72 12.88 32.99
C VAL A 99 23.70 11.72 33.03
N ILE A 100 23.12 11.45 34.20
CA ILE A 100 22.15 10.39 34.40
C ILE A 100 20.85 10.72 33.62
N ALA A 101 20.38 11.95 33.71
CA ALA A 101 19.21 12.41 32.95
C ALA A 101 19.41 12.21 31.44
N HIS A 102 20.57 12.63 30.92
CA HIS A 102 20.90 12.50 29.52
C HIS A 102 20.95 11.04 29.05
N ILE A 103 21.60 10.16 29.84
CA ILE A 103 21.64 8.73 29.53
C ILE A 103 20.22 8.15 29.49
N GLY A 104 19.37 8.52 30.46
CA GLY A 104 17.98 8.08 30.51
C GLY A 104 17.18 8.53 29.28
N VAL A 105 17.36 9.79 28.84
CA VAL A 105 16.73 10.31 27.61
C VAL A 105 17.21 9.53 26.37
N CYS A 106 18.50 9.23 26.26
CA CYS A 106 19.03 8.41 25.16
C CYS A 106 18.41 7.00 25.16
N LEU A 107 18.31 6.38 26.33
CA LEU A 107 17.70 5.05 26.46
C LEU A 107 16.21 5.06 26.11
N GLN A 108 15.47 6.09 26.53
CA GLN A 108 14.05 6.25 26.23
C GLN A 108 13.82 6.47 24.73
N ARG A 109 14.68 7.25 24.08
CA ARG A 109 14.61 7.46 22.63
C ARG A 109 14.90 6.17 21.85
N ILE A 110 15.79 5.30 22.36
CA ILE A 110 16.06 4.00 21.74
C ILE A 110 14.92 3.01 22.04
N ARG A 111 14.40 3.00 23.28
CA ARG A 111 13.36 2.08 23.77
C ARG A 111 12.13 2.84 24.29
N PRO A 112 11.30 3.39 23.42
CA PRO A 112 10.17 4.24 23.83
C PRO A 112 9.13 3.52 24.71
N SER A 113 9.00 2.21 24.56
CA SER A 113 8.05 1.39 25.33
C SER A 113 8.48 1.10 26.77
N SER A 114 9.69 1.48 27.17
CA SER A 114 10.25 1.11 28.47
C SER A 114 10.78 2.33 29.20
N SER A 115 10.36 2.53 30.45
CA SER A 115 10.97 3.53 31.31
C SER A 115 12.48 3.30 31.45
N PRO A 116 13.31 4.36 31.42
CA PRO A 116 14.77 4.25 31.63
C PRO A 116 15.14 3.45 32.88
N VAL A 117 14.37 3.57 33.97
CA VAL A 117 14.57 2.80 35.21
C VAL A 117 14.45 1.29 34.99
N LYS A 118 13.53 0.85 34.13
CA LYS A 118 13.37 -0.59 33.81
C LYS A 118 14.48 -1.09 32.88
N VAL A 119 14.97 -0.23 31.97
CA VAL A 119 16.07 -0.56 31.04
C VAL A 119 17.39 -0.69 31.80
N MET A 120 17.65 0.23 32.73
CA MET A 120 18.76 0.17 33.67
C MET A 120 18.40 -0.80 34.79
N ARG A 121 18.84 -2.05 34.68
CA ARG A 121 18.49 -3.13 35.62
C ARG A 121 18.80 -2.79 37.09
N LYS A 122 19.77 -1.89 37.28
CA LYS A 122 20.18 -1.37 38.60
C LYS A 122 20.26 0.15 38.52
N LEU A 123 19.31 0.86 39.07
CA LEU A 123 19.40 2.29 39.34
C LEU A 123 19.44 2.51 40.87
N SER A 124 20.55 2.97 41.40
CA SER A 124 20.75 3.22 42.81
C SER A 124 21.29 4.62 43.02
N LEU A 125 20.45 5.54 43.45
CA LEU A 125 20.82 6.92 43.73
C LEU A 125 20.59 7.27 45.22
N LYS A 126 21.50 7.99 45.80
CA LYS A 126 21.34 8.53 47.16
C LYS A 126 21.49 10.07 47.13
N PRO A 127 20.54 10.83 47.74
CA PRO A 127 19.29 10.34 48.37
C PRO A 127 18.25 9.88 47.34
N PRO A 128 17.21 9.11 47.77
CA PRO A 128 16.21 8.50 46.89
C PRO A 128 15.38 9.50 46.06
N GLU A 129 15.18 10.71 46.57
CA GLU A 129 14.40 11.78 45.93
C GLU A 129 14.97 12.17 44.54
N ARG A 130 16.29 11.96 44.33
CA ARG A 130 16.95 12.18 43.05
C ARG A 130 16.36 11.28 41.96
N THR A 131 15.98 10.04 42.31
CA THR A 131 15.35 9.13 41.36
C THR A 131 13.98 9.64 40.90
N THR A 132 13.20 10.21 41.84
CA THR A 132 11.88 10.78 41.52
C THR A 132 12.02 12.05 40.66
N ALA A 133 13.01 12.90 40.94
CA ALA A 133 13.26 14.07 40.11
C ALA A 133 13.68 13.71 38.67
N LEU A 134 14.55 12.72 38.54
CA LEU A 134 14.97 12.22 37.20
C LEU A 134 13.82 11.54 36.44
N GLN A 135 12.97 10.80 37.17
CA GLN A 135 11.79 10.18 36.53
C GLN A 135 10.84 11.26 35.98
N ALA A 136 10.64 12.36 36.70
CA ALA A 136 9.83 13.48 36.19
C ALA A 136 10.41 14.09 34.91
N ILE A 137 11.75 14.24 34.81
CA ILE A 137 12.41 14.71 33.58
C ILE A 137 12.18 13.74 32.42
N TRP A 138 12.27 12.42 32.65
CA TRP A 138 12.06 11.43 31.63
C TRP A 138 10.59 11.32 31.20
N ASP A 139 9.64 11.49 32.11
CA ASP A 139 8.21 11.47 31.84
C ASP A 139 7.79 12.69 30.99
N ASP A 140 8.34 13.86 31.27
CA ASP A 140 8.13 15.08 30.49
C ASP A 140 8.68 14.95 29.05
N GLN A 141 9.87 14.37 28.91
CA GLN A 141 10.48 14.15 27.59
C GLN A 141 9.94 12.93 26.85
N GLY A 142 9.20 12.06 27.52
CA GLY A 142 8.55 10.89 26.92
C GLY A 142 7.45 11.22 25.91
N SER A 143 6.94 12.46 25.91
CA SER A 143 5.99 12.99 24.94
C SER A 143 6.64 13.61 23.69
N ALA A 144 7.98 13.65 23.61
CA ALA A 144 8.69 14.21 22.48
C ALA A 144 8.50 13.34 21.23
N ASP A 145 8.37 14.01 20.08
CA ASP A 145 8.31 13.35 18.77
C ASP A 145 9.57 12.48 18.56
N LEU A 146 9.35 11.18 18.36
CA LEU A 146 10.42 10.21 18.11
C LEU A 146 11.01 10.34 16.70
N GLY A 147 10.30 11.04 15.79
CA GLY A 147 10.66 11.17 14.38
C GLY A 147 10.01 10.12 13.49
N PRO A 148 10.37 10.11 12.18
CA PRO A 148 9.76 9.25 11.17
C PRO A 148 9.71 7.77 11.59
N CYS A 149 8.58 7.11 11.28
CA CYS A 149 8.34 5.69 11.59
C CYS A 149 8.73 5.31 13.04
N GLY A 150 8.34 6.15 14.01
CA GLY A 150 8.61 5.90 15.43
C GLY A 150 10.10 5.97 15.81
N GLY A 151 10.89 6.74 15.06
CA GLY A 151 12.32 6.93 15.28
C GLY A 151 13.20 5.78 14.80
N PHE A 152 12.72 4.98 13.83
CA PHE A 152 13.43 3.80 13.32
C PHE A 152 14.85 4.13 12.86
N SER A 153 15.06 5.21 12.12
CA SER A 153 16.39 5.59 11.60
C SER A 153 17.41 5.83 12.71
N HIS A 154 16.97 6.41 13.83
CA HIS A 154 17.84 6.56 15.01
C HIS A 154 18.15 5.23 15.68
N GLN A 155 17.13 4.37 15.84
CA GLN A 155 17.27 3.03 16.42
C GLN A 155 18.18 2.16 15.55
N TYR A 156 17.99 2.20 14.22
CA TYR A 156 18.82 1.50 13.25
C TYR A 156 20.29 1.96 13.34
N TRP A 157 20.53 3.26 13.44
CA TRP A 157 21.87 3.81 13.62
C TRP A 157 22.53 3.31 14.93
N CYS A 158 21.77 3.35 16.05
CA CYS A 158 22.28 2.82 17.32
C CYS A 158 22.62 1.33 17.25
N VAL A 159 21.81 0.55 16.53
CA VAL A 159 22.04 -0.89 16.31
C VAL A 159 23.27 -1.12 15.43
N CYS A 160 23.41 -0.39 14.33
CA CYS A 160 24.60 -0.47 13.47
C CYS A 160 25.89 -0.16 14.24
N ASP A 161 25.89 0.89 15.07
CA ASP A 161 27.00 1.25 15.94
C ASP A 161 27.29 0.16 16.97
N TYR A 162 26.25 -0.42 17.59
CA TYR A 162 26.39 -1.50 18.56
C TYR A 162 26.98 -2.78 17.98
N LEU A 163 26.51 -3.17 16.78
CA LEU A 163 26.95 -4.38 16.07
C LEU A 163 28.27 -4.17 15.29
N GLY A 164 28.76 -2.94 15.20
CA GLY A 164 29.94 -2.60 14.39
C GLY A 164 29.69 -2.73 12.88
N LEU A 165 28.45 -2.56 12.44
CA LEU A 165 28.04 -2.68 11.04
C LEU A 165 27.96 -1.29 10.37
N PRO A 166 28.15 -1.21 9.05
CA PRO A 166 28.05 0.05 8.34
C PRO A 166 26.61 0.55 8.35
N TYR A 167 26.43 1.83 8.67
CA TYR A 167 25.17 2.51 8.51
C TYR A 167 24.87 2.77 7.03
N ARG A 168 23.66 2.45 6.57
CA ARG A 168 23.20 2.63 5.19
C ARG A 168 22.24 3.81 5.12
N GLU A 169 22.68 4.89 4.49
CA GLU A 169 21.87 6.11 4.32
C GLU A 169 20.63 5.85 3.44
N GLU A 170 20.72 4.89 2.51
CA GLU A 170 19.60 4.46 1.67
C GLU A 170 18.46 3.83 2.47
N VAL A 171 18.76 3.04 3.51
CA VAL A 171 17.75 2.47 4.42
C VAL A 171 17.04 3.58 5.20
N GLN A 172 17.80 4.53 5.70
CA GLN A 172 17.22 5.71 6.37
C GLN A 172 16.29 6.46 5.43
N TRP A 173 16.73 6.73 4.21
CA TRP A 173 15.95 7.46 3.24
C TRP A 173 14.65 6.72 2.87
N ASP A 174 14.72 5.41 2.64
CA ASP A 174 13.56 4.59 2.33
C ASP A 174 12.52 4.64 3.47
N VAL A 175 12.99 4.51 4.73
CA VAL A 175 12.08 4.53 5.89
C VAL A 175 11.54 5.93 6.16
N ASP A 176 12.39 6.95 6.18
CA ASP A 176 12.00 8.33 6.51
C ASP A 176 11.13 8.97 5.41
N THR A 177 11.16 8.43 4.18
CA THR A 177 10.45 9.00 3.03
C THR A 177 9.33 8.07 2.53
N ILE A 178 9.67 6.84 2.09
CA ILE A 178 8.70 5.96 1.44
C ILE A 178 7.73 5.37 2.47
N TYR A 179 8.27 4.70 3.50
CA TYR A 179 7.44 4.05 4.52
C TYR A 179 6.60 5.06 5.31
N LEU A 180 7.18 6.23 5.63
CA LEU A 180 6.45 7.29 6.31
C LEU A 180 5.31 7.85 5.47
N THR A 181 5.55 8.15 4.19
CA THR A 181 4.51 8.74 3.32
C THR A 181 3.38 7.78 2.99
N GLN A 182 3.66 6.48 3.00
CA GLN A 182 2.68 5.41 2.80
C GLN A 182 1.99 4.99 4.10
N ASP A 183 2.38 5.55 5.26
CA ASP A 183 1.97 5.08 6.60
C ASP A 183 2.14 3.57 6.78
N SER A 184 3.17 2.99 6.15
CA SER A 184 3.38 1.55 6.15
C SER A 184 3.81 1.06 7.53
N ARG A 185 3.07 0.10 8.07
CA ARG A 185 3.40 -0.62 9.32
C ARG A 185 4.12 -1.94 9.06
N GLU A 186 4.30 -2.29 7.81
CA GLU A 186 5.00 -3.49 7.33
C GLU A 186 6.44 -3.17 6.97
N LEU A 187 7.40 -3.88 7.55
CA LEU A 187 8.77 -3.91 7.06
C LEU A 187 8.92 -5.09 6.10
N ASN A 188 9.00 -4.78 4.81
CA ASN A 188 9.15 -5.78 3.76
C ASN A 188 10.65 -5.98 3.43
N LEU A 189 11.17 -7.18 3.67
CA LEU A 189 12.59 -7.47 3.43
C LEU A 189 12.96 -7.48 1.94
N GLN A 190 11.99 -7.58 1.03
CA GLN A 190 12.22 -7.49 -0.41
C GLN A 190 12.73 -6.12 -0.86
N ASP A 191 12.36 -5.06 -0.15
CA ASP A 191 12.80 -3.70 -0.47
C ASP A 191 14.32 -3.54 -0.27
N PHE A 192 14.92 -4.43 0.52
CA PHE A 192 16.33 -4.40 0.93
C PHE A 192 17.17 -5.57 0.39
N ILE A 193 16.66 -6.37 -0.55
CA ILE A 193 17.40 -7.55 -1.11
C ILE A 193 18.70 -7.19 -1.85
N HIS A 194 18.85 -5.93 -2.24
CA HIS A 194 20.07 -5.42 -2.86
C HIS A 194 21.22 -5.21 -1.85
N LEU A 195 20.93 -5.29 -0.54
CA LEU A 195 21.89 -5.18 0.55
C LEU A 195 22.49 -6.54 0.92
N GLU A 196 23.55 -6.51 1.70
CA GLU A 196 24.17 -7.74 2.21
C GLU A 196 23.37 -8.29 3.41
N ASN A 197 23.44 -9.61 3.65
CA ASN A 197 22.72 -10.25 4.77
C ASN A 197 23.01 -9.60 6.13
N ARG A 198 24.24 -9.13 6.37
CA ARG A 198 24.60 -8.42 7.60
C ARG A 198 23.89 -7.08 7.75
N ASP A 199 23.62 -6.39 6.65
CA ASP A 199 22.87 -5.14 6.67
C ASP A 199 21.39 -5.44 7.02
N LEU A 200 20.81 -6.52 6.47
CA LEU A 200 19.46 -7.00 6.84
C LEU A 200 19.37 -7.35 8.33
N VAL A 201 20.42 -7.96 8.90
CA VAL A 201 20.47 -8.25 10.35
C VAL A 201 20.35 -6.97 11.17
N ALA A 202 21.04 -5.89 10.78
CA ALA A 202 20.95 -4.61 11.50
C ALA A 202 19.56 -3.96 11.34
N ILE A 203 18.96 -4.03 10.14
CA ILE A 203 17.60 -3.51 9.87
C ILE A 203 16.57 -4.23 10.76
N ILE A 204 16.63 -5.56 10.78
CA ILE A 204 15.70 -6.37 11.60
C ILE A 204 15.96 -6.16 13.08
N ALA A 205 17.21 -6.03 13.52
CA ALA A 205 17.53 -5.82 14.92
C ALA A 205 16.98 -4.50 15.48
N ALA A 206 16.81 -3.47 14.64
CA ALA A 206 16.18 -2.23 15.06
C ALA A 206 14.71 -2.42 15.47
N LEU A 207 14.02 -3.44 14.93
CA LEU A 207 12.64 -3.76 15.29
C LEU A 207 12.48 -4.26 16.74
N GLU A 208 13.57 -4.70 17.41
CA GLU A 208 13.51 -5.04 18.84
C GLU A 208 13.10 -3.83 19.68
N TYR A 209 13.32 -2.62 19.18
CA TYR A 209 13.14 -1.35 19.89
C TYR A 209 12.01 -0.50 19.30
N ASN A 210 11.70 -0.70 18.02
CA ASN A 210 10.75 0.11 17.27
C ASN A 210 9.30 -0.18 17.69
N GLN A 211 8.47 0.88 17.73
CA GLN A 211 7.06 0.81 18.11
C GLN A 211 6.10 1.12 16.95
N TRP A 212 6.65 1.42 15.76
CA TRP A 212 5.89 1.74 14.56
C TRP A 212 5.54 0.50 13.75
N PHE A 213 6.56 -0.32 13.44
CA PHE A 213 6.37 -1.51 12.62
C PHE A 213 5.70 -2.62 13.43
N THR A 214 4.59 -3.13 12.91
CA THR A 214 3.82 -4.25 13.50
C THR A 214 3.92 -5.52 12.67
N LYS A 215 4.43 -5.43 11.44
CA LYS A 215 4.53 -6.57 10.51
C LYS A 215 5.92 -6.67 9.91
N VAL A 216 6.41 -7.92 9.80
CA VAL A 216 7.63 -8.27 9.07
C VAL A 216 7.26 -9.27 7.99
N SER A 217 7.67 -8.99 6.76
CA SER A 217 7.40 -9.87 5.62
C SER A 217 8.64 -10.16 4.77
N ALA A 218 8.69 -11.38 4.23
CA ALA A 218 9.61 -11.81 3.18
C ALA A 218 8.89 -12.81 2.28
N LYS A 219 8.93 -12.59 0.97
CA LYS A 219 8.32 -13.48 -0.02
C LYS A 219 9.32 -13.82 -1.12
N ASP A 220 9.36 -15.10 -1.52
CA ASP A 220 10.23 -15.60 -2.60
C ASP A 220 11.71 -15.19 -2.42
N TYR A 221 12.16 -15.01 -1.17
CA TYR A 221 13.51 -14.61 -0.82
C TYR A 221 14.10 -15.54 0.25
N LYS A 222 15.11 -16.31 -0.14
CA LYS A 222 15.76 -17.25 0.77
C LYS A 222 16.57 -16.52 1.84
N LEU A 223 16.12 -16.61 3.07
CA LEU A 223 16.76 -16.01 4.23
C LEU A 223 18.02 -16.78 4.66
N SER A 224 19.06 -16.05 5.04
CA SER A 224 20.25 -16.65 5.66
C SER A 224 19.97 -17.04 7.12
N SER A 225 20.83 -17.92 7.70
CA SER A 225 20.71 -18.33 9.10
C SER A 225 20.73 -17.14 10.06
N ASP A 226 21.63 -16.17 9.81
CA ASP A 226 21.82 -15.01 10.69
C ASP A 226 20.60 -14.09 10.68
N VAL A 227 19.99 -13.90 9.49
CA VAL A 227 18.75 -13.16 9.33
C VAL A 227 17.60 -13.88 10.02
N CYS A 228 17.49 -15.21 9.87
CA CYS A 228 16.51 -16.03 10.58
C CYS A 228 16.67 -15.92 12.11
N ASP A 229 17.87 -16.05 12.63
CA ASP A 229 18.14 -15.94 14.05
C ASP A 229 17.83 -14.54 14.59
N GLN A 230 18.03 -13.48 13.78
CA GLN A 230 17.66 -12.12 14.17
C GLN A 230 16.12 -11.92 14.17
N ILE A 231 15.39 -12.47 13.19
CA ILE A 231 13.91 -12.47 13.20
C ILE A 231 13.40 -13.15 14.48
N LEU A 232 13.97 -14.32 14.82
CA LEU A 232 13.59 -15.05 16.04
C LEU A 232 13.87 -14.26 17.32
N ARG A 233 14.95 -13.46 17.35
CA ARG A 233 15.21 -12.54 18.47
C ARG A 233 14.18 -11.44 18.58
N VAL A 234 13.72 -10.89 17.45
CA VAL A 234 12.63 -9.90 17.43
C VAL A 234 11.34 -10.54 17.96
N VAL A 235 10.97 -11.73 17.50
CA VAL A 235 9.79 -12.47 18.02
C VAL A 235 9.91 -12.69 19.54
N ALA A 236 11.11 -13.03 20.04
CA ALA A 236 11.34 -13.28 21.47
C ALA A 236 11.29 -12.01 22.34
N ARG A 237 11.32 -10.81 21.78
CA ARG A 237 11.49 -9.58 22.55
C ARG A 237 10.51 -8.47 22.22
N SER A 238 10.00 -8.40 20.98
CA SER A 238 9.08 -7.34 20.56
C SER A 238 7.72 -7.53 21.23
N SER A 239 7.18 -6.41 21.72
CA SER A 239 5.78 -6.32 22.19
C SER A 239 4.88 -5.62 21.17
N ARG A 240 5.38 -5.38 19.95
CA ARG A 240 4.65 -4.67 18.89
C ARG A 240 4.47 -5.49 17.63
N LEU A 241 5.24 -6.56 17.46
CA LEU A 241 5.12 -7.43 16.29
C LEU A 241 3.80 -8.20 16.36
N GLU A 242 2.91 -7.93 15.42
CA GLU A 242 1.56 -8.48 15.29
C GLU A 242 1.49 -9.55 14.19
N GLU A 243 2.28 -9.36 13.12
CA GLU A 243 2.26 -10.24 11.95
C GLU A 243 3.67 -10.66 11.52
N LEU A 244 3.86 -11.96 11.30
CA LEU A 244 5.08 -12.54 10.72
C LEU A 244 4.72 -13.34 9.46
N VAL A 245 5.18 -12.85 8.30
CA VAL A 245 4.87 -13.42 6.98
C VAL A 245 6.17 -13.82 6.29
N LEU A 246 6.45 -15.12 6.25
CA LEU A 246 7.67 -15.68 5.64
C LEU A 246 7.28 -16.72 4.59
N ASP A 247 6.93 -16.24 3.38
CA ASP A 247 6.49 -17.06 2.25
C ASP A 247 7.68 -17.46 1.37
N ASN A 248 7.86 -18.75 1.10
CA ASN A 248 8.95 -19.28 0.28
C ASN A 248 10.33 -18.72 0.69
N ALA A 249 10.54 -18.62 2.01
CA ALA A 249 11.75 -18.02 2.59
C ALA A 249 12.90 -19.05 2.82
N GLY A 250 12.71 -20.29 2.37
CA GLY A 250 13.69 -21.36 2.48
C GLY A 250 13.84 -21.92 3.90
N LEU A 251 12.79 -21.77 4.71
CA LEU A 251 12.77 -22.23 6.10
C LEU A 251 12.61 -23.75 6.17
N ARG A 252 13.14 -24.35 7.24
CA ARG A 252 13.07 -25.77 7.52
C ARG A 252 12.56 -26.04 8.93
N SER A 253 12.46 -27.33 9.29
CA SER A 253 11.97 -27.76 10.60
C SER A 253 12.72 -27.20 11.81
N ASP A 254 14.02 -26.92 11.70
CA ASP A 254 14.82 -26.30 12.74
C ASP A 254 14.40 -24.85 13.03
N PHE A 255 14.04 -24.08 11.99
CA PHE A 255 13.48 -22.73 12.18
C PHE A 255 12.16 -22.77 12.98
N ALA A 256 11.24 -23.67 12.64
CA ALA A 256 9.97 -23.81 13.35
C ALA A 256 10.17 -24.17 14.83
N GLN A 257 11.16 -25.03 15.14
CA GLN A 257 11.54 -25.37 16.52
C GLN A 257 12.09 -24.16 17.28
N LYS A 258 12.98 -23.37 16.65
CA LYS A 258 13.51 -22.14 17.24
C LYS A 258 12.42 -21.09 17.42
N LEU A 259 11.46 -20.99 16.46
CA LEU A 259 10.32 -20.09 16.55
C LEU A 259 9.42 -20.42 17.74
N ALA A 260 9.14 -21.72 17.96
CA ALA A 260 8.43 -22.16 19.14
C ALA A 260 9.14 -21.75 20.44
N GLY A 261 10.48 -21.88 20.47
CA GLY A 261 11.31 -21.40 21.58
C GLY A 261 11.25 -19.87 21.76
N ALA A 262 11.29 -19.12 20.68
CA ALA A 262 11.18 -17.65 20.73
C ALA A 262 9.82 -17.18 21.27
N LEU A 263 8.73 -17.78 20.80
CA LEU A 263 7.38 -17.49 21.30
C LEU A 263 7.22 -17.81 22.79
N SER A 264 7.87 -18.89 23.27
CA SER A 264 7.82 -19.25 24.70
C SER A 264 8.55 -18.25 25.60
N GLN A 265 9.53 -17.51 25.08
CA GLN A 265 10.31 -16.52 25.82
C GLN A 265 9.61 -15.15 25.92
N ASN A 266 8.59 -14.90 25.13
CA ASN A 266 7.90 -13.62 25.06
C ASN A 266 6.44 -13.68 25.53
N PRO A 267 6.18 -13.59 26.82
CA PRO A 267 4.80 -13.60 27.32
C PRO A 267 4.01 -12.32 26.99
N ALA A 268 4.69 -11.26 26.57
CA ALA A 268 4.09 -9.98 26.15
C ALA A 268 3.97 -9.86 24.62
N SER A 269 4.10 -10.98 23.88
CA SER A 269 3.95 -10.99 22.42
C SER A 269 2.52 -10.62 22.02
N THR A 270 2.41 -9.77 20.99
CA THR A 270 1.15 -9.39 20.34
C THR A 270 0.94 -10.12 19.02
N LEU A 271 1.79 -11.09 18.71
CA LEU A 271 1.78 -11.82 17.44
C LEU A 271 0.50 -12.65 17.32
N HIS A 272 -0.38 -12.23 16.40
CA HIS A 272 -1.65 -12.91 16.14
C HIS A 272 -1.75 -13.47 14.70
N THR A 273 -0.81 -13.16 13.81
CA THR A 273 -0.77 -13.64 12.43
C THR A 273 0.57 -14.30 12.13
N LEU A 274 0.53 -15.57 11.74
CA LEU A 274 1.70 -16.38 11.42
C LEU A 274 1.50 -17.07 10.07
N ILE A 275 2.26 -16.64 9.07
CA ILE A 275 2.23 -17.17 7.71
C ILE A 275 3.61 -17.71 7.36
N LEU A 276 3.71 -19.04 7.19
CA LEU A 276 4.96 -19.76 6.90
C LEU A 276 4.84 -20.61 5.62
N THR A 277 4.03 -20.16 4.70
CA THR A 277 3.68 -20.86 3.48
C THR A 277 4.88 -21.19 2.58
N ASN A 278 4.81 -22.26 1.80
CA ASN A 278 5.87 -22.69 0.85
C ASN A 278 7.26 -22.95 1.52
N ASN A 279 7.29 -23.40 2.77
CA ASN A 279 8.53 -23.76 3.48
C ASN A 279 8.51 -25.23 3.95
N SER A 280 9.62 -25.94 3.85
CA SER A 280 9.71 -27.36 4.26
C SER A 280 9.84 -27.51 5.78
N LEU A 281 8.77 -27.23 6.52
CA LEU A 281 8.77 -27.33 7.99
C LEU A 281 8.66 -28.78 8.47
N GLU A 282 8.01 -29.64 7.71
CA GLU A 282 7.77 -31.06 8.01
C GLU A 282 6.99 -31.28 9.31
N ASP A 283 6.56 -32.51 9.59
CA ASP A 283 5.82 -32.86 10.81
C ASP A 283 6.58 -32.48 12.09
N LYS A 284 7.92 -32.59 12.08
CA LYS A 284 8.75 -32.30 13.23
C LYS A 284 8.73 -30.82 13.62
N GLY A 285 8.81 -29.94 12.64
CA GLY A 285 8.75 -28.50 12.86
C GLY A 285 7.35 -28.07 13.30
N VAL A 286 6.32 -28.61 12.63
CA VAL A 286 4.92 -28.31 12.98
C VAL A 286 4.58 -28.81 14.38
N ALA A 287 5.02 -30.00 14.80
CA ALA A 287 4.79 -30.52 16.14
C ALA A 287 5.42 -29.66 17.24
N ALA A 288 6.63 -29.14 17.00
CA ALA A 288 7.28 -28.22 17.94
C ALA A 288 6.51 -26.89 18.06
N LEU A 289 6.04 -26.34 16.94
CA LEU A 289 5.21 -25.13 16.92
C LEU A 289 3.87 -25.38 17.62
N SER A 290 3.21 -26.50 17.33
CA SER A 290 1.95 -26.93 17.94
C SER A 290 2.04 -26.99 19.46
N ALA A 291 3.10 -27.59 20.01
CA ALA A 291 3.34 -27.65 21.44
C ALA A 291 3.39 -26.29 22.13
N GLN A 292 3.83 -25.25 21.39
CA GLN A 292 3.84 -23.86 21.88
C GLN A 292 2.48 -23.19 21.69
N LEU A 293 1.81 -23.42 20.56
CA LEU A 293 0.45 -22.89 20.31
C LEU A 293 -0.56 -23.37 21.36
N ALA A 294 -0.39 -24.60 21.87
CA ALA A 294 -1.20 -25.12 22.98
C ALA A 294 -1.07 -24.32 24.29
N LYS A 295 -0.03 -23.47 24.39
CA LYS A 295 0.27 -22.68 25.61
C LYS A 295 0.23 -21.17 25.37
N LEU A 296 -0.06 -20.75 24.15
CA LEU A 296 -0.02 -19.34 23.75
C LEU A 296 -1.10 -18.53 24.51
N PRO A 297 -0.73 -17.49 25.27
CA PRO A 297 -1.69 -16.80 26.16
C PRO A 297 -2.56 -15.79 25.43
N MET A 298 -2.11 -15.28 24.28
CA MET A 298 -2.75 -14.14 23.56
C MET A 298 -3.64 -14.58 22.41
N GLY A 299 -3.73 -15.88 22.11
CA GLY A 299 -4.48 -16.38 20.96
C GLY A 299 -3.74 -16.17 19.64
N LEU A 300 -4.38 -16.59 18.56
CA LEU A 300 -3.87 -16.45 17.19
C LEU A 300 -5.08 -16.19 16.28
N LYS A 301 -5.00 -15.25 15.34
CA LYS A 301 -6.09 -14.94 14.38
C LYS A 301 -5.91 -15.65 13.05
N HIS A 302 -4.67 -15.60 12.51
CA HIS A 302 -4.33 -16.18 11.21
C HIS A 302 -3.17 -17.16 11.36
N LEU A 303 -3.39 -18.38 10.89
CA LEU A 303 -2.37 -19.41 10.79
C LEU A 303 -2.37 -20.00 9.38
N ASN A 304 -1.29 -19.75 8.64
CA ASN A 304 -1.09 -20.34 7.32
C ASN A 304 0.18 -21.22 7.31
N LEU A 305 -0.04 -22.53 7.17
CA LEU A 305 0.98 -23.56 7.03
C LEU A 305 0.81 -24.31 5.69
N SER A 306 0.32 -23.63 4.66
CA SER A 306 0.16 -24.24 3.34
C SER A 306 1.50 -24.59 2.71
N ARG A 307 1.52 -25.73 2.02
CA ARG A 307 2.73 -26.25 1.32
C ARG A 307 3.97 -26.32 2.23
N THR A 308 3.79 -26.80 3.46
CA THR A 308 4.88 -26.94 4.43
C THR A 308 5.42 -28.36 4.53
N SER A 309 5.06 -29.24 3.61
CA SER A 309 5.44 -30.68 3.61
C SER A 309 4.93 -31.43 4.85
N MET A 310 3.77 -31.03 5.34
CA MET A 310 3.11 -31.63 6.49
C MET A 310 2.32 -32.88 6.05
N SER A 311 2.35 -33.92 6.89
CA SER A 311 1.56 -35.13 6.75
C SER A 311 0.35 -35.15 7.70
N PRO A 312 -0.56 -36.17 7.65
CA PRO A 312 -1.65 -36.32 8.64
C PRO A 312 -1.17 -36.28 10.10
N LYS A 313 0.04 -36.73 10.39
CA LYS A 313 0.62 -36.70 11.75
C LYS A 313 0.86 -35.24 12.21
N GLY A 314 1.38 -34.38 11.31
CA GLY A 314 1.57 -32.96 11.61
C GLY A 314 0.24 -32.26 11.86
N VAL A 315 -0.77 -32.51 11.01
CA VAL A 315 -2.13 -31.95 11.18
C VAL A 315 -2.76 -32.39 12.48
N ASN A 316 -2.69 -33.69 12.81
CA ASN A 316 -3.23 -34.19 14.06
C ASN A 316 -2.57 -33.57 15.30
N SER A 317 -1.25 -33.38 15.27
CA SER A 317 -0.51 -32.68 16.32
C SER A 317 -0.95 -31.22 16.46
N LEU A 318 -1.12 -30.54 15.31
CA LEU A 318 -1.60 -29.14 15.28
C LEU A 318 -3.02 -29.03 15.85
N CYS A 319 -3.96 -29.83 15.33
CA CYS A 319 -5.36 -29.75 15.72
C CYS A 319 -5.56 -30.15 17.20
N GLN A 320 -4.79 -31.11 17.70
CA GLN A 320 -4.75 -31.42 19.13
C GLN A 320 -4.33 -30.21 19.98
N ALA A 321 -3.33 -29.47 19.53
CA ALA A 321 -2.87 -28.27 20.23
C ALA A 321 -3.91 -27.15 20.20
N LEU A 322 -4.57 -26.94 19.03
CA LEU A 322 -5.64 -25.95 18.88
C LEU A 322 -6.85 -26.28 19.78
N CYS A 323 -7.22 -27.58 19.91
CA CYS A 323 -8.25 -28.01 20.86
C CYS A 323 -7.86 -27.80 22.35
N ALA A 324 -6.57 -27.96 22.65
CA ALA A 324 -6.07 -27.83 24.02
C ALA A 324 -6.00 -26.38 24.52
N ASN A 325 -6.02 -25.39 23.62
CA ASN A 325 -5.94 -23.97 23.94
C ASN A 325 -7.26 -23.24 23.64
N PRO A 326 -8.11 -22.98 24.65
CA PRO A 326 -9.40 -22.31 24.44
C PRO A 326 -9.26 -20.86 23.94
N VAL A 327 -8.15 -20.19 24.27
CA VAL A 327 -7.90 -18.83 23.79
C VAL A 327 -7.65 -18.85 22.29
N VAL A 328 -6.81 -19.75 21.80
CA VAL A 328 -6.58 -19.90 20.35
C VAL A 328 -7.86 -20.37 19.64
N ALA A 329 -8.60 -21.32 20.20
CA ALA A 329 -9.87 -21.79 19.62
C ALA A 329 -10.89 -20.64 19.47
N SER A 330 -10.92 -19.68 20.41
CA SER A 330 -11.84 -18.53 20.37
C SER A 330 -11.33 -17.33 19.58
N THR A 331 -10.11 -17.36 19.05
CA THR A 331 -9.53 -16.22 18.32
C THR A 331 -9.09 -16.56 16.90
N LEU A 332 -8.87 -17.85 16.59
CA LEU A 332 -8.41 -18.28 15.28
C LEU A 332 -9.54 -18.19 14.26
N SER A 333 -9.45 -17.20 13.38
CA SER A 333 -10.43 -16.96 12.32
C SER A 333 -10.01 -17.57 10.96
N HIS A 334 -8.71 -17.70 10.69
CA HIS A 334 -8.20 -18.17 9.41
C HIS A 334 -7.21 -19.32 9.60
N LEU A 335 -7.49 -20.47 9.01
CA LEU A 335 -6.62 -21.64 9.00
C LEU A 335 -6.43 -22.16 7.57
N ASP A 336 -5.19 -22.08 7.06
CA ASP A 336 -4.81 -22.58 5.75
C ASP A 336 -3.79 -23.73 5.89
N LEU A 337 -4.19 -24.92 5.47
CA LEU A 337 -3.38 -26.15 5.45
C LEU A 337 -3.22 -26.69 4.03
N SER A 338 -3.56 -25.90 3.00
CA SER A 338 -3.60 -26.30 1.61
C SER A 338 -2.24 -26.77 1.08
N GLY A 339 -2.26 -27.60 0.06
CA GLY A 339 -1.05 -28.08 -0.62
C GLY A 339 -0.13 -28.97 0.24
N ASN A 340 -0.62 -29.48 1.38
CA ASN A 340 0.07 -30.48 2.17
C ASN A 340 -0.46 -31.88 1.85
N SER A 341 0.38 -32.91 1.91
CA SER A 341 -0.02 -34.29 1.60
C SER A 341 -0.79 -34.92 2.77
N LEU A 342 -2.10 -34.66 2.85
CA LEU A 342 -2.98 -35.14 3.92
C LEU A 342 -3.69 -36.46 3.56
N LYS A 343 -3.06 -37.30 2.73
CA LYS A 343 -3.60 -38.55 2.26
C LYS A 343 -3.70 -39.58 3.40
N GLY A 344 -4.90 -40.07 3.69
CA GLY A 344 -5.15 -41.11 4.66
C GLY A 344 -6.41 -40.84 5.48
N ASP A 345 -6.87 -41.88 6.21
CA ASP A 345 -8.11 -41.80 7.00
C ASP A 345 -7.87 -41.31 8.44
N ASP A 346 -6.64 -40.93 8.80
CA ASP A 346 -6.25 -40.56 10.16
C ASP A 346 -6.18 -39.02 10.37
N LEU A 347 -7.32 -38.35 10.32
CA LEU A 347 -7.49 -36.94 10.62
C LEU A 347 -8.46 -36.71 11.80
N GLN A 348 -8.47 -37.63 12.76
CA GLN A 348 -9.42 -37.58 13.89
C GLN A 348 -9.32 -36.29 14.71
N ASN A 349 -8.12 -35.74 14.90
CA ASN A 349 -7.94 -34.50 15.65
C ASN A 349 -8.41 -33.27 14.89
N LEU A 350 -8.33 -33.28 13.55
CA LEU A 350 -8.94 -32.22 12.72
C LEU A 350 -10.47 -32.27 12.86
N HIS A 351 -11.06 -33.47 12.79
CA HIS A 351 -12.50 -33.63 13.00
C HIS A 351 -12.90 -33.17 14.41
N SER A 352 -12.11 -33.52 15.42
CA SER A 352 -12.36 -33.12 16.81
C SER A 352 -12.29 -31.58 16.92
N PHE A 353 -11.27 -30.92 16.37
CA PHE A 353 -11.13 -29.47 16.40
C PHE A 353 -12.32 -28.76 15.73
N LEU A 354 -12.70 -29.21 14.54
CA LEU A 354 -13.84 -28.65 13.82
C LEU A 354 -15.19 -28.94 14.50
N SER A 355 -15.26 -29.95 15.38
CA SER A 355 -16.47 -30.30 16.15
C SER A 355 -16.63 -29.49 17.43
N HIS A 356 -15.57 -28.91 17.96
CA HIS A 356 -15.61 -28.05 19.15
C HIS A 356 -15.94 -26.61 18.79
N PRO A 357 -16.53 -25.82 19.68
CA PRO A 357 -16.77 -24.42 19.46
C PRO A 357 -15.47 -23.69 19.11
N ASN A 358 -15.43 -23.01 17.99
CA ASN A 358 -14.31 -22.21 17.50
C ASN A 358 -14.83 -20.99 16.73
N CYS A 359 -13.95 -20.05 16.39
CA CYS A 359 -14.27 -18.82 15.68
C CYS A 359 -13.76 -18.83 14.23
N LEU A 360 -13.60 -20.01 13.62
CA LEU A 360 -13.02 -20.15 12.30
C LEU A 360 -13.97 -19.61 11.23
N GLU A 361 -13.49 -18.62 10.50
CA GLU A 361 -14.18 -17.99 9.36
C GLU A 361 -13.68 -18.55 8.02
N THR A 362 -12.39 -18.87 7.93
CA THR A 362 -11.75 -19.37 6.70
C THR A 362 -11.02 -20.66 6.98
N LEU A 363 -11.36 -21.70 6.22
CA LEU A 363 -10.66 -22.98 6.21
C LEU A 363 -10.27 -23.36 4.80
N ASP A 364 -8.96 -23.51 4.52
CA ASP A 364 -8.44 -23.96 3.24
C ASP A 364 -7.72 -25.33 3.40
N LEU A 365 -8.26 -26.34 2.74
CA LEU A 365 -7.72 -27.68 2.62
C LEU A 365 -7.52 -28.08 1.16
N SER A 366 -7.46 -27.11 0.23
CA SER A 366 -7.28 -27.37 -1.19
C SER A 366 -5.94 -28.03 -1.50
N ASN A 367 -5.87 -28.77 -2.59
CA ASN A 367 -4.64 -29.44 -3.06
C ASN A 367 -3.94 -30.32 -1.98
N SER A 368 -4.71 -30.89 -1.05
CA SER A 368 -4.14 -31.62 0.10
C SER A 368 -4.32 -33.14 0.05
N ASP A 369 -4.95 -33.69 -1.00
CA ASP A 369 -5.34 -35.10 -1.09
C ASP A 369 -6.16 -35.60 0.13
N CYS A 370 -6.75 -34.64 0.88
CA CYS A 370 -7.54 -34.96 2.06
C CYS A 370 -8.83 -35.66 1.63
N SER A 371 -9.00 -36.89 2.06
CA SER A 371 -10.29 -37.58 1.96
C SER A 371 -11.21 -37.05 3.05
N LEU A 372 -11.80 -35.87 2.84
CA LEU A 372 -12.87 -35.40 3.72
C LEU A 372 -14.03 -36.40 3.59
N ASP A 373 -14.26 -37.16 4.64
CA ASP A 373 -15.51 -37.87 4.79
C ASP A 373 -16.64 -36.81 4.79
N LEU A 374 -17.65 -36.98 3.95
CA LEU A 374 -18.81 -36.09 3.88
C LEU A 374 -19.52 -35.96 5.26
N ASN A 375 -19.20 -36.82 6.23
CA ASN A 375 -19.60 -36.64 7.63
C ASN A 375 -18.95 -35.42 8.31
N LEU A 376 -17.79 -34.93 7.83
CA LEU A 376 -17.18 -33.67 8.33
C LEU A 376 -18.09 -32.48 8.08
N VAL A 377 -18.78 -32.44 6.95
CA VAL A 377 -19.69 -31.34 6.60
C VAL A 377 -20.84 -31.21 7.60
N ARG A 378 -21.21 -32.31 8.30
CA ARG A 378 -22.17 -32.24 9.41
C ARG A 378 -21.69 -31.41 10.60
N VAL A 379 -20.39 -31.36 10.80
CA VAL A 379 -19.76 -30.63 11.88
C VAL A 379 -19.62 -29.13 11.52
N LEU A 380 -19.39 -28.83 10.26
CA LEU A 380 -19.24 -27.45 9.75
C LEU A 380 -20.54 -26.62 9.81
N THR A 381 -21.70 -27.25 10.00
CA THR A 381 -23.00 -26.54 10.09
C THR A 381 -23.14 -25.59 11.28
N VAL A 382 -22.22 -25.62 12.23
CA VAL A 382 -22.26 -24.82 13.47
C VAL A 382 -21.49 -23.49 13.33
N PHE A 383 -20.73 -23.25 12.25
CA PHE A 383 -19.76 -22.15 12.15
C PHE A 383 -20.13 -21.08 11.14
N MET A 384 -19.67 -19.85 11.44
CA MET A 384 -19.72 -18.68 10.57
C MET A 384 -18.64 -18.72 9.48
N LEU A 385 -18.43 -19.86 8.81
CA LEU A 385 -17.45 -19.97 7.74
C LEU A 385 -17.81 -19.03 6.59
N THR A 386 -16.86 -18.19 6.21
CA THR A 386 -16.96 -17.29 5.05
C THR A 386 -16.32 -17.91 3.82
N CYS A 387 -15.27 -18.73 4.00
CA CYS A 387 -14.56 -19.37 2.90
C CYS A 387 -14.31 -20.86 3.19
N PHE A 388 -14.70 -21.71 2.27
CA PHE A 388 -14.49 -23.15 2.34
C PHE A 388 -13.84 -23.65 1.04
N SER A 389 -12.65 -24.24 1.14
CA SER A 389 -11.97 -24.88 0.02
C SER A 389 -11.54 -26.29 0.40
N ALA A 390 -11.92 -27.29 -0.39
CA ALA A 390 -11.63 -28.68 -0.11
C ALA A 390 -11.52 -29.52 -1.38
N TYR A 391 -10.74 -30.58 -1.29
CA TYR A 391 -10.62 -31.63 -2.32
C TYR A 391 -11.40 -32.86 -1.89
N LEU A 392 -12.51 -33.19 -2.56
CA LEU A 392 -13.36 -34.32 -2.24
C LEU A 392 -12.95 -35.56 -3.07
N TYR A 393 -12.67 -36.67 -2.41
CA TYR A 393 -12.25 -37.89 -3.08
C TYR A 393 -13.43 -38.83 -3.44
N ARG A 394 -13.40 -39.48 -4.60
CA ARG A 394 -14.47 -40.21 -5.31
C ARG A 394 -15.08 -41.45 -4.58
N LYS A 395 -14.71 -41.78 -3.36
CA LYS A 395 -15.16 -43.05 -2.73
C LYS A 395 -16.53 -43.02 -2.04
N CYS A 396 -17.16 -41.82 -1.92
CA CYS A 396 -18.49 -41.74 -1.30
C CYS A 396 -19.58 -42.26 -2.25
N LYS A 397 -20.23 -43.34 -1.88
CA LYS A 397 -21.36 -43.89 -2.62
C LYS A 397 -22.68 -43.20 -2.29
N GLU A 398 -22.80 -42.61 -1.14
CA GLU A 398 -24.01 -41.92 -0.65
C GLU A 398 -23.63 -40.58 -0.06
N ILE A 399 -24.41 -39.55 -0.39
CA ILE A 399 -24.20 -38.19 0.11
C ILE A 399 -25.08 -37.98 1.32
N PRO A 400 -24.50 -37.63 2.48
CA PRO A 400 -25.29 -37.33 3.67
C PRO A 400 -26.23 -36.15 3.45
N SER A 401 -27.43 -36.20 4.02
CA SER A 401 -28.37 -35.09 4.02
C SER A 401 -27.79 -33.79 4.65
N SER A 402 -26.84 -33.97 5.58
CA SER A 402 -26.08 -32.88 6.18
C SER A 402 -25.27 -32.01 5.20
N PHE A 403 -24.85 -32.58 4.05
CA PHE A 403 -24.13 -31.84 3.01
C PHE A 403 -25.01 -30.73 2.40
N LYS A 404 -26.24 -31.04 2.02
CA LYS A 404 -27.23 -30.06 1.58
C LYS A 404 -27.54 -29.06 2.68
N GLN A 405 -27.76 -29.57 3.91
CA GLN A 405 -28.13 -28.76 5.07
C GLN A 405 -27.06 -27.71 5.41
N PHE A 406 -25.77 -28.06 5.27
CA PHE A 406 -24.67 -27.09 5.47
C PHE A 406 -24.86 -25.86 4.58
N PHE A 407 -25.00 -26.04 3.27
CA PHE A 407 -25.14 -24.90 2.34
C PHE A 407 -26.47 -24.16 2.49
N SER A 408 -27.53 -24.82 2.97
CA SER A 408 -28.82 -24.16 3.21
C SER A 408 -28.92 -23.39 4.53
N CYS A 409 -28.00 -23.67 5.50
CA CYS A 409 -28.00 -23.05 6.82
C CYS A 409 -26.80 -22.13 7.08
N ALA A 410 -25.79 -22.10 6.18
CA ALA A 410 -24.64 -21.24 6.32
C ALA A 410 -25.07 -19.76 6.37
N GLN A 411 -24.43 -18.96 7.26
CA GLN A 411 -24.83 -17.57 7.49
C GLN A 411 -23.90 -16.55 6.89
N ALA A 412 -22.63 -16.93 6.65
CA ALA A 412 -21.59 -15.99 6.27
C ALA A 412 -20.75 -16.48 5.06
N LEU A 413 -21.13 -17.57 4.41
CA LEU A 413 -20.35 -18.20 3.35
C LEU A 413 -20.30 -17.30 2.09
N SER A 414 -19.13 -16.84 1.72
CA SER A 414 -18.89 -15.98 0.56
C SER A 414 -18.05 -16.65 -0.54
N SER A 415 -17.30 -17.72 -0.22
CA SER A 415 -16.50 -18.46 -1.18
C SER A 415 -16.50 -19.96 -0.93
N VAL A 416 -16.75 -20.72 -1.99
CA VAL A 416 -16.70 -22.19 -2.00
C VAL A 416 -15.85 -22.64 -3.18
N SER A 417 -14.73 -23.33 -2.92
CA SER A 417 -13.91 -23.93 -3.99
C SER A 417 -13.84 -25.45 -3.80
N LEU A 418 -14.30 -26.17 -4.82
CA LEU A 418 -14.16 -27.61 -4.98
C LEU A 418 -13.31 -27.96 -6.20
N SER A 419 -12.49 -27.02 -6.65
CA SER A 419 -11.65 -27.13 -7.85
C SER A 419 -10.79 -28.40 -7.83
N GLY A 420 -10.68 -29.06 -9.00
CA GLY A 420 -9.92 -30.30 -9.16
C GLY A 420 -10.57 -31.53 -8.56
N THR A 421 -11.72 -31.39 -7.94
CA THR A 421 -12.45 -32.48 -7.29
C THR A 421 -13.28 -33.27 -8.31
N ARG A 422 -13.18 -34.59 -8.33
CA ARG A 422 -14.13 -35.40 -9.07
C ARG A 422 -15.47 -35.46 -8.35
N LEU A 423 -16.24 -34.41 -8.50
CA LEU A 423 -17.47 -34.20 -7.71
C LEU A 423 -18.56 -35.21 -8.16
N PRO A 424 -19.13 -36.00 -7.23
CA PRO A 424 -20.31 -36.81 -7.55
C PRO A 424 -21.49 -35.92 -7.95
N LEU A 425 -22.25 -36.30 -8.95
CA LEU A 425 -23.37 -35.53 -9.47
C LEU A 425 -24.43 -35.19 -8.42
N GLU A 426 -24.69 -36.14 -7.52
CA GLU A 426 -25.61 -35.91 -6.40
C GLU A 426 -25.06 -34.87 -5.37
N ALA A 427 -23.72 -34.79 -5.24
CA ALA A 427 -23.11 -33.76 -4.40
C ALA A 427 -23.26 -32.38 -5.05
N LEU A 428 -23.01 -32.27 -6.36
CA LEU A 428 -23.25 -31.05 -7.11
C LEU A 428 -24.69 -30.56 -6.96
N LYS A 429 -25.65 -31.49 -7.13
CA LYS A 429 -27.07 -31.18 -6.98
C LYS A 429 -27.40 -30.72 -5.55
N ALA A 430 -26.88 -31.39 -4.54
CA ALA A 430 -27.10 -31.06 -3.15
C ALA A 430 -26.50 -29.69 -2.78
N LEU A 431 -25.29 -29.38 -3.29
CA LEU A 431 -24.63 -28.10 -3.14
C LEU A 431 -25.48 -26.96 -3.71
N LEU A 432 -25.86 -27.07 -5.00
CA LEU A 432 -26.60 -26.02 -5.71
C LEU A 432 -27.99 -25.79 -5.09
N LEU A 433 -28.70 -26.86 -4.79
CA LEU A 433 -29.98 -26.76 -4.08
C LEU A 433 -29.84 -26.21 -2.66
N GLY A 434 -28.74 -26.51 -1.97
CA GLY A 434 -28.44 -25.96 -0.66
C GLY A 434 -28.21 -24.45 -0.73
N LEU A 435 -27.40 -24.00 -1.64
CA LEU A 435 -27.14 -22.56 -1.87
C LEU A 435 -28.41 -21.83 -2.30
N GLY A 436 -29.14 -22.35 -3.30
CA GLY A 436 -30.38 -21.74 -3.79
C GLY A 436 -31.49 -21.61 -2.76
N CYS A 437 -31.53 -22.48 -1.75
CA CYS A 437 -32.49 -22.43 -0.65
C CYS A 437 -32.04 -21.55 0.53
N ASN A 438 -30.84 -20.98 0.50
CA ASN A 438 -30.30 -20.22 1.63
C ASN A 438 -30.63 -18.72 1.49
N PRO A 439 -31.50 -18.16 2.34
CA PRO A 439 -31.87 -16.75 2.27
C PRO A 439 -30.82 -15.80 2.90
N ASN A 440 -29.83 -16.34 3.62
CA ASN A 440 -28.85 -15.53 4.37
C ASN A 440 -27.62 -15.23 3.55
N LEU A 441 -27.40 -15.90 2.41
CA LEU A 441 -26.23 -15.74 1.59
C LEU A 441 -26.51 -14.80 0.41
N SER A 442 -25.53 -13.96 0.12
CA SER A 442 -25.44 -13.14 -1.08
C SER A 442 -23.99 -13.15 -1.57
N ASP A 443 -23.81 -12.91 -2.87
CA ASP A 443 -22.45 -12.72 -3.45
C ASP A 443 -21.46 -13.88 -3.23
N VAL A 444 -21.95 -15.13 -3.32
CA VAL A 444 -21.10 -16.32 -3.16
C VAL A 444 -20.27 -16.55 -4.42
N SER A 445 -18.96 -16.73 -4.25
CA SER A 445 -18.04 -17.19 -5.28
C SER A 445 -17.95 -18.72 -5.25
N LEU A 446 -18.38 -19.38 -6.33
CA LEU A 446 -18.39 -20.84 -6.49
C LEU A 446 -17.37 -21.27 -7.54
N ASP A 447 -16.33 -21.98 -7.11
CA ASP A 447 -15.30 -22.55 -8.00
C ASP A 447 -15.48 -24.07 -8.10
N LEU A 448 -15.92 -24.51 -9.28
CA LEU A 448 -16.09 -25.90 -9.69
C LEU A 448 -15.16 -26.27 -10.85
N SER A 449 -14.07 -25.54 -11.05
CA SER A 449 -13.12 -25.81 -12.13
C SER A 449 -12.47 -27.19 -12.02
N CYS A 450 -12.15 -27.80 -13.12
CA CYS A 450 -11.48 -29.12 -13.19
C CYS A 450 -12.22 -30.26 -12.44
N CYS A 451 -13.53 -30.19 -12.28
CA CYS A 451 -14.33 -31.16 -11.52
C CYS A 451 -14.84 -32.36 -12.35
N GLU A 452 -14.47 -32.46 -13.61
CA GLU A 452 -14.98 -33.50 -14.58
C GLU A 452 -16.51 -33.56 -14.62
N LEU A 453 -17.21 -32.43 -14.60
CA LEU A 453 -18.67 -32.34 -14.57
C LEU A 453 -19.34 -33.01 -15.79
N ARG A 454 -18.78 -32.80 -17.00
CA ARG A 454 -19.26 -33.37 -18.25
C ARG A 454 -20.76 -33.13 -18.46
N SER A 455 -21.41 -33.93 -19.33
CA SER A 455 -22.83 -33.81 -19.66
C SER A 455 -23.77 -33.94 -18.43
N GLY A 456 -23.46 -34.85 -17.50
CA GLY A 456 -24.29 -34.99 -16.29
C GLY A 456 -24.27 -33.80 -15.36
N GLY A 457 -23.12 -33.15 -15.24
CA GLY A 457 -22.99 -31.90 -14.46
C GLY A 457 -23.68 -30.73 -15.17
N SER A 458 -23.56 -30.64 -16.49
CA SER A 458 -24.28 -29.64 -17.31
C SER A 458 -25.78 -29.70 -17.07
N GLN A 459 -26.38 -30.89 -17.15
CA GLN A 459 -27.83 -31.10 -16.94
C GLN A 459 -28.27 -30.64 -15.52
N ILE A 460 -27.47 -30.89 -14.52
CA ILE A 460 -27.77 -30.42 -13.15
C ILE A 460 -27.71 -28.89 -13.07
N LEU A 461 -26.69 -28.27 -13.66
CA LEU A 461 -26.58 -26.80 -13.72
C LEU A 461 -27.73 -26.17 -14.48
N GLU A 462 -28.07 -26.69 -15.64
CA GLU A 462 -29.22 -26.28 -16.49
C GLU A 462 -30.53 -26.31 -15.68
N GLY A 463 -30.70 -27.34 -14.83
CA GLY A 463 -31.94 -27.50 -14.04
C GLY A 463 -32.09 -26.55 -12.86
N CYS A 464 -31.08 -25.80 -12.45
CA CYS A 464 -31.15 -25.00 -11.23
C CYS A 464 -30.44 -23.63 -11.30
N ILE A 465 -29.43 -23.43 -12.14
CA ILE A 465 -28.56 -22.25 -12.08
C ILE A 465 -29.33 -20.93 -12.34
N ALA A 466 -30.37 -20.94 -13.16
CA ALA A 466 -31.14 -19.76 -13.49
C ALA A 466 -31.85 -19.14 -12.29
N GLU A 467 -32.21 -19.96 -11.30
CA GLU A 467 -33.01 -19.56 -10.14
C GLU A 467 -32.20 -19.36 -8.85
N ILE A 468 -30.86 -19.56 -8.89
CA ILE A 468 -30.01 -19.38 -7.72
C ILE A 468 -29.60 -17.91 -7.63
N PRO A 469 -30.07 -17.13 -6.61
CA PRO A 469 -29.87 -15.69 -6.56
C PRO A 469 -28.60 -15.27 -5.84
N ASN A 470 -27.87 -16.19 -5.23
CA ASN A 470 -26.78 -15.86 -4.30
C ASN A 470 -25.39 -16.23 -4.82
N ILE A 471 -25.25 -16.66 -6.09
CA ILE A 471 -23.96 -16.90 -6.73
C ILE A 471 -23.59 -15.68 -7.58
N SER A 472 -22.54 -14.95 -7.21
CA SER A 472 -22.04 -13.80 -7.97
C SER A 472 -20.84 -14.14 -8.87
N SER A 473 -20.07 -15.18 -8.52
CA SER A 473 -18.95 -15.67 -9.31
C SER A 473 -19.06 -17.17 -9.50
N LEU A 474 -18.96 -17.63 -10.75
CA LEU A 474 -19.02 -19.05 -11.10
C LEU A 474 -17.83 -19.42 -11.99
N ASP A 475 -16.98 -20.33 -11.52
CA ASP A 475 -15.94 -20.97 -12.34
C ASP A 475 -16.31 -22.42 -12.62
N ILE A 476 -16.56 -22.71 -13.87
CA ILE A 476 -16.82 -24.07 -14.39
C ILE A 476 -15.83 -24.46 -15.50
N SER A 477 -14.66 -23.83 -15.51
CA SER A 477 -13.62 -24.10 -16.50
C SER A 477 -13.10 -25.55 -16.38
N ASP A 478 -12.57 -26.07 -17.48
CA ASP A 478 -11.92 -27.40 -17.58
C ASP A 478 -12.78 -28.56 -17.05
N ASN A 479 -14.06 -28.58 -17.40
CA ASN A 479 -15.01 -29.59 -16.96
C ASN A 479 -15.47 -30.57 -18.06
N GLY A 480 -14.98 -30.38 -19.31
CA GLY A 480 -15.37 -31.20 -20.44
C GLY A 480 -16.88 -31.09 -20.74
N LEU A 481 -17.42 -29.88 -20.66
CA LEU A 481 -18.83 -29.59 -20.97
C LEU A 481 -19.11 -29.62 -22.46
N ASP A 482 -18.12 -29.27 -23.28
CA ASP A 482 -18.15 -29.38 -24.73
C ASP A 482 -19.47 -28.81 -25.37
N ILE A 483 -20.19 -29.59 -26.11
CA ILE A 483 -21.42 -29.17 -26.83
C ILE A 483 -22.58 -28.80 -25.88
N ASP A 484 -22.57 -29.33 -24.65
CA ASP A 484 -23.62 -29.04 -23.66
C ASP A 484 -23.60 -27.57 -23.24
N LEU A 485 -22.48 -26.84 -23.46
CA LEU A 485 -22.43 -25.38 -23.29
C LEU A 485 -23.52 -24.67 -24.10
N THR A 486 -23.95 -25.21 -25.23
CA THR A 486 -25.02 -24.59 -26.05
C THR A 486 -26.30 -24.37 -25.25
N THR A 487 -26.71 -25.35 -24.48
CA THR A 487 -27.91 -25.27 -23.62
C THR A 487 -27.62 -24.62 -22.32
N LEU A 488 -26.49 -24.89 -21.69
CA LEU A 488 -26.11 -24.30 -20.40
C LEU A 488 -26.00 -22.76 -20.46
N LEU A 489 -25.44 -22.20 -21.54
CA LEU A 489 -25.36 -20.73 -21.70
C LEU A 489 -26.73 -20.06 -21.76
N VAL A 490 -27.75 -20.71 -22.32
CA VAL A 490 -29.11 -20.20 -22.33
C VAL A 490 -29.70 -20.08 -20.90
N TRP A 491 -29.36 -21.02 -20.03
CA TRP A 491 -29.79 -20.99 -18.64
C TRP A 491 -28.97 -20.03 -17.79
N LEU A 492 -27.65 -19.93 -18.04
CA LEU A 492 -26.79 -18.94 -17.43
C LEU A 492 -27.23 -17.51 -17.77
N ALA A 493 -27.69 -17.26 -19.01
CA ALA A 493 -28.20 -15.95 -19.42
C ALA A 493 -29.44 -15.51 -18.62
N LYS A 494 -30.25 -16.45 -18.10
CA LYS A 494 -31.42 -16.13 -17.25
C LYS A 494 -31.04 -15.79 -15.81
N ASN A 495 -29.83 -16.15 -15.35
CA ASN A 495 -29.40 -15.84 -14.00
C ASN A 495 -29.09 -14.34 -13.89
N ARG A 496 -29.54 -13.68 -12.82
CA ARG A 496 -29.39 -12.24 -12.58
C ARG A 496 -28.40 -11.89 -11.46
N SER A 497 -27.68 -12.89 -10.95
CA SER A 497 -26.73 -12.72 -9.84
C SER A 497 -25.27 -12.91 -10.27
N ILE A 498 -24.99 -13.68 -11.32
CA ILE A 498 -23.63 -14.02 -11.76
C ILE A 498 -22.98 -12.84 -12.47
N ARG A 499 -21.99 -12.23 -11.83
CA ARG A 499 -21.20 -11.11 -12.37
C ARG A 499 -19.88 -11.61 -12.99
N ASN A 500 -19.31 -12.70 -12.47
CA ASN A 500 -18.05 -13.26 -12.92
C ASN A 500 -18.28 -14.70 -13.42
N LEU A 501 -17.94 -14.97 -14.67
CA LEU A 501 -18.10 -16.30 -15.27
C LEU A 501 -16.79 -16.76 -15.91
N SER A 502 -16.32 -17.96 -15.54
CA SER A 502 -15.20 -18.63 -16.17
C SER A 502 -15.66 -19.95 -16.77
N ILE A 503 -15.52 -20.08 -18.09
CA ILE A 503 -15.91 -21.28 -18.88
C ILE A 503 -14.75 -21.77 -19.74
N GLY A 504 -13.54 -21.31 -19.49
CA GLY A 504 -12.35 -21.69 -20.27
C GLY A 504 -12.11 -23.20 -20.36
N LYS A 505 -11.33 -23.63 -21.32
CA LYS A 505 -10.98 -25.07 -21.61
C LYS A 505 -12.13 -26.03 -21.86
N ASN A 506 -13.39 -25.60 -21.96
CA ASN A 506 -14.54 -26.46 -22.23
C ASN A 506 -14.85 -26.64 -23.73
N PHE A 507 -14.07 -25.99 -24.59
CA PHE A 507 -14.35 -26.01 -26.05
C PHE A 507 -13.50 -27.01 -26.82
N ASN A 508 -12.57 -27.69 -26.16
CA ASN A 508 -11.52 -28.48 -26.82
C ASN A 508 -12.01 -29.66 -27.64
N ASN A 509 -13.17 -30.26 -27.31
CA ASN A 509 -13.73 -31.42 -27.99
C ASN A 509 -14.94 -31.06 -28.86
N ILE A 510 -15.30 -29.80 -29.00
CA ILE A 510 -16.41 -29.35 -29.83
C ILE A 510 -15.99 -29.47 -31.31
N LYS A 511 -16.84 -30.07 -32.11
CA LYS A 511 -16.63 -30.10 -33.57
C LYS A 511 -16.67 -28.67 -34.12
N SER A 512 -15.75 -28.30 -35.01
CA SER A 512 -15.59 -26.93 -35.52
C SER A 512 -16.92 -26.32 -36.03
N LYS A 513 -17.77 -27.12 -36.69
CA LYS A 513 -19.08 -26.65 -37.16
C LYS A 513 -20.07 -26.22 -36.07
N ASN A 514 -19.85 -26.64 -34.83
CA ASN A 514 -20.75 -26.37 -33.70
C ASN A 514 -20.20 -25.26 -32.77
N VAL A 515 -18.91 -24.90 -32.91
CA VAL A 515 -18.28 -23.85 -32.06
C VAL A 515 -19.01 -22.52 -32.24
N ALA A 516 -19.32 -22.14 -33.47
CA ALA A 516 -20.03 -20.91 -33.78
C ALA A 516 -21.37 -20.80 -33.02
N GLN A 517 -22.15 -21.88 -32.99
CA GLN A 517 -23.44 -21.91 -32.30
C GLN A 517 -23.29 -21.71 -30.76
N VAL A 518 -22.26 -22.30 -30.16
CA VAL A 518 -21.98 -22.09 -28.73
C VAL A 518 -21.59 -20.64 -28.47
N LEU A 519 -20.74 -20.07 -29.34
CA LEU A 519 -20.29 -18.67 -29.21
C LEU A 519 -21.41 -17.67 -29.52
N ASP A 520 -22.35 -17.98 -30.41
CA ASP A 520 -23.55 -17.17 -30.67
C ASP A 520 -24.43 -17.08 -29.41
N ASN A 521 -24.62 -18.19 -28.68
CA ASN A 521 -25.36 -18.17 -27.42
C ASN A 521 -24.62 -17.42 -26.33
N LEU A 522 -23.26 -17.47 -26.32
CA LEU A 522 -22.45 -16.65 -25.43
C LEU A 522 -22.60 -15.15 -25.76
N VAL A 523 -22.58 -14.80 -27.05
CA VAL A 523 -22.79 -13.41 -27.48
C VAL A 523 -24.18 -12.92 -27.07
N HIS A 524 -25.21 -13.73 -27.26
CA HIS A 524 -26.54 -13.38 -26.75
C HIS A 524 -26.55 -13.09 -25.27
N MET A 525 -25.88 -13.93 -24.46
CA MET A 525 -25.81 -13.74 -23.00
C MET A 525 -25.10 -12.44 -22.60
N ILE A 526 -24.00 -12.08 -23.27
CA ILE A 526 -23.23 -10.86 -22.92
C ILE A 526 -23.83 -9.57 -23.51
N GLN A 527 -24.71 -9.67 -24.55
CA GLN A 527 -25.41 -8.53 -25.16
C GLN A 527 -26.81 -8.28 -24.60
N GLU A 528 -27.29 -9.13 -23.70
CA GLU A 528 -28.58 -8.94 -23.05
C GLU A 528 -28.53 -7.68 -22.18
N GLU A 529 -29.48 -6.76 -22.36
CA GLU A 529 -29.51 -5.45 -21.68
C GLU A 529 -29.49 -5.55 -20.15
N GLU A 530 -30.09 -6.61 -19.60
CA GLU A 530 -30.15 -6.87 -18.17
C GLU A 530 -29.05 -7.85 -17.68
N SER A 531 -28.02 -8.12 -18.50
CA SER A 531 -26.94 -9.04 -18.12
C SER A 531 -26.11 -8.45 -16.96
N PRO A 532 -26.02 -9.13 -15.82
CA PRO A 532 -25.20 -8.67 -14.69
C PRO A 532 -23.72 -8.94 -14.90
N LEU A 533 -23.32 -9.57 -16.03
CA LEU A 533 -21.99 -10.09 -16.26
C LEU A 533 -20.95 -8.98 -16.50
N THR A 534 -19.98 -8.86 -15.59
CA THR A 534 -18.90 -7.87 -15.66
C THR A 534 -17.55 -8.48 -16.00
N SER A 535 -17.37 -9.79 -15.74
CA SER A 535 -16.12 -10.50 -15.99
C SER A 535 -16.37 -11.83 -16.70
N LEU A 536 -15.65 -12.06 -17.81
CA LEU A 536 -15.73 -13.30 -18.59
C LEU A 536 -14.33 -13.86 -18.83
N SER A 537 -14.14 -15.17 -18.56
CA SER A 537 -12.92 -15.90 -18.93
C SER A 537 -13.23 -17.02 -19.91
N LEU A 538 -12.55 -16.96 -21.06
CA LEU A 538 -12.51 -17.99 -22.13
C LEU A 538 -11.10 -18.59 -22.27
N ALA A 539 -10.32 -18.55 -21.18
CA ALA A 539 -8.92 -18.94 -21.22
C ALA A 539 -8.72 -20.39 -21.70
N ASP A 540 -7.64 -20.62 -22.45
CA ASP A 540 -7.18 -21.93 -22.92
C ASP A 540 -8.20 -22.73 -23.73
N SER A 541 -9.16 -22.06 -24.37
CA SER A 541 -10.27 -22.71 -25.12
C SER A 541 -9.93 -23.06 -26.56
N LYS A 542 -8.78 -22.60 -27.09
CA LYS A 542 -8.28 -22.88 -28.43
C LYS A 542 -9.29 -22.55 -29.56
N LEU A 543 -10.02 -21.46 -29.38
CA LEU A 543 -11.09 -21.00 -30.28
C LEU A 543 -10.56 -20.54 -31.64
N LYS A 544 -9.30 -20.11 -31.72
CA LYS A 544 -8.67 -19.66 -32.98
C LYS A 544 -9.47 -18.53 -33.66
N ALA A 545 -9.79 -18.71 -34.94
CA ALA A 545 -10.54 -17.73 -35.72
C ALA A 545 -11.99 -17.54 -35.22
N ASP A 546 -12.60 -18.57 -34.62
CA ASP A 546 -13.99 -18.48 -34.12
C ASP A 546 -14.12 -17.48 -32.96
N LEU A 547 -13.03 -17.14 -32.21
CA LEU A 547 -13.01 -16.12 -31.20
C LEU A 547 -13.47 -14.75 -31.75
N SER A 548 -13.31 -14.51 -33.05
CA SER A 548 -13.76 -13.29 -33.72
C SER A 548 -15.27 -13.01 -33.52
N ILE A 549 -16.09 -14.02 -33.28
CA ILE A 549 -17.53 -13.87 -32.99
C ILE A 549 -17.71 -13.07 -31.70
N VAL A 550 -16.99 -13.45 -30.66
CA VAL A 550 -17.02 -12.73 -29.35
C VAL A 550 -16.37 -11.35 -29.46
N LEU A 551 -15.20 -11.26 -30.12
CA LEU A 551 -14.49 -9.97 -30.27
C LEU A 551 -15.31 -8.93 -31.04
N ASN A 552 -16.11 -9.33 -32.02
CA ASN A 552 -17.01 -8.43 -32.74
C ASN A 552 -18.12 -7.87 -31.80
N ALA A 553 -18.65 -8.72 -30.92
CA ALA A 553 -19.69 -8.32 -29.99
C ALA A 553 -19.18 -7.35 -28.90
N LEU A 554 -17.88 -7.39 -28.58
CA LEU A 554 -17.30 -6.52 -27.58
C LEU A 554 -17.38 -5.03 -27.93
N GLY A 555 -17.37 -4.66 -29.21
CA GLY A 555 -17.45 -3.26 -29.61
C GLY A 555 -18.72 -2.55 -29.12
N SER A 556 -19.85 -3.29 -29.07
CA SER A 556 -21.14 -2.80 -28.59
C SER A 556 -21.48 -3.23 -27.17
N ASN A 557 -20.63 -4.04 -26.52
CA ASN A 557 -20.92 -4.52 -25.18
C ASN A 557 -20.72 -3.41 -24.13
N THR A 558 -21.71 -3.26 -23.24
CA THR A 558 -21.76 -2.22 -22.21
C THR A 558 -21.64 -2.76 -20.77
N SER A 559 -21.50 -4.10 -20.60
CA SER A 559 -21.48 -4.74 -19.28
C SER A 559 -20.09 -5.22 -18.86
N LEU A 560 -19.29 -5.77 -19.78
CA LEU A 560 -18.00 -6.39 -19.44
C LEU A 560 -16.92 -5.35 -19.14
N THR A 561 -16.32 -5.48 -17.96
CA THR A 561 -15.15 -4.69 -17.51
C THR A 561 -13.87 -5.51 -17.56
N LYS A 562 -13.95 -6.84 -17.44
CA LYS A 562 -12.82 -7.76 -17.47
C LYS A 562 -13.06 -8.89 -18.47
N LEU A 563 -12.05 -9.14 -19.32
CA LEU A 563 -12.05 -10.23 -20.30
C LEU A 563 -10.72 -10.97 -20.27
N ASP A 564 -10.79 -12.30 -20.18
CA ASP A 564 -9.63 -13.19 -20.35
C ASP A 564 -9.83 -14.09 -21.58
N ILE A 565 -9.01 -13.85 -22.59
CA ILE A 565 -8.96 -14.60 -23.85
C ILE A 565 -7.60 -15.26 -24.08
N SER A 566 -6.82 -15.45 -23.02
CA SER A 566 -5.51 -16.09 -23.12
C SER A 566 -5.62 -17.54 -23.63
N GLY A 567 -4.58 -18.03 -24.30
CA GLY A 567 -4.48 -19.42 -24.74
C GLY A 567 -5.46 -19.85 -25.85
N ASN A 568 -6.00 -18.89 -26.64
CA ASN A 568 -6.96 -19.17 -27.70
C ASN A 568 -6.36 -19.31 -29.10
N ALA A 569 -5.07 -19.03 -29.29
CA ALA A 569 -4.39 -19.10 -30.58
C ALA A 569 -5.12 -18.28 -31.68
N MET A 570 -5.60 -17.09 -31.37
CA MET A 570 -6.41 -16.25 -32.27
C MET A 570 -5.63 -15.64 -33.43
N GLY A 571 -4.29 -15.58 -33.34
CA GLY A 571 -3.40 -15.02 -34.37
C GLY A 571 -3.62 -13.51 -34.62
N ASP A 572 -2.96 -12.99 -35.65
CA ASP A 572 -3.03 -11.57 -35.98
C ASP A 572 -4.42 -11.11 -36.43
N MET A 573 -5.21 -11.98 -37.03
CA MET A 573 -6.60 -11.67 -37.38
C MET A 573 -7.42 -11.41 -36.12
N GLY A 574 -7.25 -12.24 -35.10
CA GLY A 574 -7.88 -12.00 -33.77
C GLY A 574 -7.38 -10.74 -33.12
N ALA A 575 -6.06 -10.48 -33.13
CA ALA A 575 -5.46 -9.26 -32.62
C ALA A 575 -6.04 -8.01 -33.30
N LYS A 576 -6.23 -8.03 -34.62
CA LYS A 576 -6.84 -6.95 -35.39
C LYS A 576 -8.32 -6.73 -35.03
N MET A 577 -9.06 -7.80 -34.76
CA MET A 577 -10.46 -7.70 -34.32
C MET A 577 -10.55 -7.14 -32.91
N LEU A 578 -9.69 -7.62 -32.02
CA LEU A 578 -9.55 -7.04 -30.67
C LEU A 578 -9.22 -5.55 -30.72
N ALA A 579 -8.25 -5.16 -31.56
CA ALA A 579 -7.89 -3.77 -31.77
C ALA A 579 -9.08 -2.90 -32.23
N LYS A 580 -9.91 -3.40 -33.14
CA LYS A 580 -11.12 -2.70 -33.56
C LYS A 580 -12.14 -2.58 -32.42
N ALA A 581 -12.33 -3.66 -31.65
CA ALA A 581 -13.23 -3.64 -30.50
C ALA A 581 -12.78 -2.64 -29.45
N LEU A 582 -11.48 -2.60 -29.13
CA LEU A 582 -10.91 -1.66 -28.16
C LEU A 582 -11.06 -0.19 -28.58
N GLN A 583 -11.05 0.14 -29.88
CA GLN A 583 -11.27 1.52 -30.36
C GLN A 583 -12.71 2.01 -30.11
N ILE A 584 -13.66 1.12 -29.93
CA ILE A 584 -15.09 1.43 -29.80
C ILE A 584 -15.56 1.23 -28.36
N ASN A 585 -15.07 0.17 -27.69
CA ASN A 585 -15.51 -0.21 -26.36
C ASN A 585 -14.99 0.77 -25.29
N THR A 586 -15.90 1.30 -24.48
CA THR A 586 -15.61 2.24 -23.40
C THR A 586 -15.77 1.63 -21.99
N LYS A 587 -16.12 0.34 -21.89
CA LYS A 587 -16.37 -0.33 -20.60
C LYS A 587 -15.24 -1.22 -20.12
N LEU A 588 -14.54 -1.89 -21.04
CA LEU A 588 -13.42 -2.78 -20.68
C LEU A 588 -12.30 -2.02 -19.97
N ARG A 589 -11.84 -2.61 -18.86
CA ARG A 589 -10.72 -2.13 -18.03
C ARG A 589 -9.55 -3.10 -18.02
N THR A 590 -9.85 -4.39 -18.08
CA THR A 590 -8.88 -5.46 -17.99
C THR A 590 -9.02 -6.44 -19.15
N VAL A 591 -7.91 -6.70 -19.86
CA VAL A 591 -7.84 -7.72 -20.92
C VAL A 591 -6.61 -8.58 -20.72
N VAL A 592 -6.80 -9.88 -20.51
CA VAL A 592 -5.73 -10.88 -20.46
C VAL A 592 -5.71 -11.66 -21.78
N TRP A 593 -4.55 -11.73 -22.46
CA TRP A 593 -4.51 -12.14 -23.86
C TRP A 593 -3.23 -12.87 -24.32
N ASP A 594 -2.40 -13.36 -23.41
CA ASP A 594 -1.18 -14.11 -23.75
C ASP A 594 -1.48 -15.46 -24.41
N ARG A 595 -0.50 -16.07 -25.05
CA ARG A 595 -0.59 -17.39 -25.72
C ARG A 595 -1.63 -17.43 -26.83
N ASN A 596 -1.64 -16.40 -27.64
CA ASN A 596 -2.55 -16.25 -28.79
C ASN A 596 -1.86 -16.35 -30.15
N ASN A 597 -0.57 -16.68 -30.22
CA ASN A 597 0.24 -16.76 -31.42
C ASN A 597 0.25 -15.45 -32.22
N ILE A 598 0.48 -14.36 -31.52
CA ILE A 598 0.46 -12.99 -32.06
C ILE A 598 1.85 -12.65 -32.61
N SER A 599 1.91 -12.21 -33.87
CA SER A 599 3.14 -11.71 -34.49
C SER A 599 3.45 -10.24 -34.10
N PRO A 600 4.63 -9.71 -34.46
CA PRO A 600 4.93 -8.29 -34.28
C PRO A 600 3.88 -7.35 -34.87
N GLN A 601 3.23 -7.77 -36.00
CA GLN A 601 2.18 -6.99 -36.63
C GLN A 601 0.91 -6.94 -35.77
N GLY A 602 0.50 -8.06 -35.20
CA GLY A 602 -0.66 -8.09 -34.30
C GLY A 602 -0.44 -7.25 -33.03
N LEU A 603 0.78 -7.25 -32.48
CA LEU A 603 1.15 -6.37 -31.36
C LEU A 603 1.04 -4.89 -31.74
N GLN A 604 1.51 -4.50 -32.93
CA GLN A 604 1.38 -3.13 -33.44
C GLN A 604 -0.09 -2.71 -33.64
N ASP A 605 -0.95 -3.61 -34.15
CA ASP A 605 -2.37 -3.33 -34.33
C ASP A 605 -3.07 -3.04 -32.99
N VAL A 606 -2.73 -3.78 -31.94
CA VAL A 606 -3.27 -3.56 -30.58
C VAL A 606 -2.68 -2.28 -29.95
N ALA A 607 -1.38 -2.04 -30.12
CA ALA A 607 -0.76 -0.79 -29.65
C ALA A 607 -1.43 0.44 -30.27
N ALA A 608 -1.70 0.42 -31.58
CA ALA A 608 -2.40 1.49 -32.28
C ALA A 608 -3.85 1.69 -31.81
N ALA A 609 -4.50 0.62 -31.33
CA ALA A 609 -5.83 0.73 -30.73
C ALA A 609 -5.78 1.37 -29.33
N LEU A 610 -4.77 1.03 -28.52
CA LEU A 610 -4.57 1.63 -27.19
C LEU A 610 -4.24 3.13 -27.26
N GLU A 611 -3.67 3.60 -28.37
CA GLU A 611 -3.49 5.03 -28.59
C GLU A 611 -4.80 5.82 -28.45
N LYS A 612 -5.91 5.25 -28.96
CA LYS A 612 -7.24 5.85 -28.96
C LYS A 612 -8.12 5.39 -27.78
N ASN A 613 -7.70 4.37 -27.05
CA ASN A 613 -8.44 3.85 -25.92
C ASN A 613 -7.88 4.38 -24.60
N TYR A 614 -8.72 5.05 -23.81
CA TYR A 614 -8.40 5.60 -22.50
C TYR A 614 -8.98 4.77 -21.34
N THR A 615 -9.66 3.66 -21.63
CA THR A 615 -10.41 2.89 -20.64
C THR A 615 -9.66 1.66 -20.14
N ILE A 616 -8.84 1.04 -20.98
CA ILE A 616 -8.03 -0.11 -20.58
C ILE A 616 -6.91 0.34 -19.64
N ARG A 617 -6.86 -0.29 -18.47
CA ARG A 617 -5.87 -0.01 -17.42
C ARG A 617 -4.92 -1.15 -17.17
N PHE A 618 -5.43 -2.37 -17.28
CA PHE A 618 -4.65 -3.57 -17.06
C PHE A 618 -4.71 -4.47 -18.31
N MET A 619 -3.63 -4.52 -19.03
CA MET A 619 -3.43 -5.39 -20.19
C MET A 619 -1.98 -5.91 -20.12
N PRO A 620 -1.75 -7.03 -19.41
CA PRO A 620 -0.41 -7.52 -19.18
C PRO A 620 0.27 -7.86 -20.50
N VAL A 621 1.59 -7.63 -20.54
CA VAL A 621 2.41 -8.02 -21.68
C VAL A 621 2.21 -9.51 -21.97
N PRO A 622 1.85 -9.88 -23.21
CA PRO A 622 1.70 -11.29 -23.57
C PRO A 622 3.08 -11.95 -23.69
N ILE A 623 3.61 -12.46 -22.57
CA ILE A 623 5.02 -12.87 -22.42
C ILE A 623 5.40 -13.94 -23.44
N MET A 624 4.56 -14.94 -23.66
CA MET A 624 4.85 -16.04 -24.57
C MET A 624 4.84 -15.57 -26.03
N ASP A 625 3.85 -14.76 -26.40
CA ASP A 625 3.71 -14.21 -27.74
C ASP A 625 4.81 -13.17 -28.02
N ALA A 626 5.08 -12.28 -27.07
CA ALA A 626 6.15 -11.28 -27.15
C ALA A 626 7.53 -11.93 -27.28
N ALA A 627 7.81 -13.03 -26.55
CA ALA A 627 9.07 -13.75 -26.67
C ALA A 627 9.26 -14.39 -28.06
N GLN A 628 8.17 -14.81 -28.74
CA GLN A 628 8.23 -15.30 -30.12
C GLN A 628 8.35 -14.17 -31.13
N ALA A 629 7.62 -13.07 -30.91
CA ALA A 629 7.64 -11.88 -31.75
C ALA A 629 9.02 -11.21 -31.73
N LEU A 630 9.68 -11.11 -30.58
CA LEU A 630 11.05 -10.61 -30.45
C LEU A 630 12.07 -11.41 -31.27
N LYS A 631 11.90 -12.73 -31.39
CA LYS A 631 12.75 -13.56 -32.25
C LYS A 631 12.53 -13.30 -33.74
N ALA A 632 11.30 -12.95 -34.11
CA ALA A 632 10.94 -12.71 -35.51
C ALA A 632 11.34 -11.31 -35.98
N ASN A 633 11.06 -10.28 -35.18
CA ASN A 633 11.43 -8.88 -35.45
C ASN A 633 11.54 -8.10 -34.14
N PRO A 634 12.75 -7.98 -33.55
CA PRO A 634 12.96 -7.31 -32.27
C PRO A 634 12.48 -5.85 -32.27
N GLU A 635 12.90 -5.09 -33.26
CA GLU A 635 12.67 -3.65 -33.33
C GLU A 635 11.18 -3.27 -33.36
N LYS A 636 10.39 -3.97 -34.20
CA LYS A 636 8.95 -3.73 -34.26
C LYS A 636 8.21 -4.19 -33.00
N THR A 637 8.70 -5.25 -32.37
CA THR A 637 8.10 -5.80 -31.15
C THR A 637 8.37 -4.88 -29.96
N GLU A 638 9.60 -4.42 -29.80
CA GLU A 638 10.00 -3.48 -28.74
C GLU A 638 9.23 -2.16 -28.87
N ASP A 639 9.13 -1.60 -30.08
CA ASP A 639 8.34 -0.37 -30.34
C ASP A 639 6.85 -0.56 -29.97
N ALA A 640 6.24 -1.70 -30.36
CA ALA A 640 4.86 -1.97 -30.02
C ALA A 640 4.63 -2.13 -28.50
N LEU A 641 5.50 -2.88 -27.81
CA LEU A 641 5.40 -3.08 -26.37
C LEU A 641 5.62 -1.78 -25.59
N LEU A 642 6.59 -0.97 -26.01
CA LEU A 642 6.86 0.34 -25.41
C LEU A 642 5.65 1.28 -25.55
N LYS A 643 5.03 1.32 -26.72
CA LYS A 643 3.80 2.11 -26.94
C LYS A 643 2.64 1.62 -26.10
N MET A 644 2.45 0.31 -26.00
CA MET A 644 1.41 -0.27 -25.12
C MET A 644 1.64 0.14 -23.67
N GLU A 645 2.87 0.02 -23.17
CA GLU A 645 3.23 0.44 -21.81
C GLU A 645 2.94 1.93 -21.58
N GLN A 646 3.36 2.79 -22.52
CA GLN A 646 3.11 4.24 -22.42
C GLN A 646 1.61 4.57 -22.38
N TYR A 647 0.78 3.94 -23.22
CA TYR A 647 -0.66 4.21 -23.23
C TYR A 647 -1.37 3.66 -21.99
N LEU A 648 -0.96 2.50 -21.48
CA LEU A 648 -1.48 1.96 -20.22
C LEU A 648 -1.03 2.81 -19.03
N LEU A 649 0.22 3.27 -19.02
CA LEU A 649 0.74 4.19 -18.01
C LEU A 649 -0.04 5.51 -18.03
N ARG A 650 -0.26 6.10 -19.21
CA ARG A 650 -1.12 7.28 -19.38
C ARG A 650 -2.50 7.07 -18.74
N ASN A 651 -3.15 5.95 -19.04
CA ASN A 651 -4.47 5.63 -18.50
C ASN A 651 -4.45 5.42 -16.98
N HIS A 652 -3.32 4.98 -16.45
CA HIS A 652 -3.08 4.79 -14.99
C HIS A 652 -2.71 6.11 -14.31
N GLU A 653 -1.83 6.90 -14.91
CA GLU A 653 -1.35 8.17 -14.33
C GLU A 653 -2.45 9.21 -14.25
N THR A 654 -3.33 9.28 -15.22
CA THR A 654 -4.50 10.17 -15.16
C THR A 654 -5.30 9.93 -13.88
N ARG A 655 -5.51 8.68 -13.50
CA ARG A 655 -6.17 8.33 -12.25
C ARG A 655 -5.29 8.61 -11.02
N LYS A 656 -4.04 8.20 -11.06
CA LYS A 656 -3.08 8.41 -9.97
C LYS A 656 -2.90 9.89 -9.69
N TYR A 657 -2.75 10.69 -10.75
CA TYR A 657 -2.67 12.14 -10.64
C TYR A 657 -3.92 12.74 -9.97
N LEU A 658 -5.11 12.32 -10.38
CA LEU A 658 -6.36 12.77 -9.74
C LEU A 658 -6.45 12.35 -8.26
N GLN A 659 -6.02 11.16 -7.91
CA GLN A 659 -6.00 10.67 -6.52
C GLN A 659 -4.94 11.38 -5.67
N GLU A 660 -3.73 11.57 -6.20
CA GLU A 660 -2.67 12.33 -5.54
C GLU A 660 -3.07 13.79 -5.36
N GLN A 661 -3.71 14.38 -6.36
CA GLN A 661 -4.26 15.73 -6.28
C GLN A 661 -5.35 15.80 -5.20
N ALA A 662 -6.27 14.83 -5.16
CA ALA A 662 -7.28 14.74 -4.12
C ALA A 662 -6.66 14.62 -2.72
N TYR A 663 -5.65 13.78 -2.57
CA TYR A 663 -4.93 13.63 -1.30
C TYR A 663 -4.22 14.92 -0.90
N ARG A 664 -3.49 15.55 -1.84
CA ARG A 664 -2.82 16.84 -1.59
C ARG A 664 -3.82 17.94 -1.20
N LEU A 665 -4.96 17.99 -1.88
CA LEU A 665 -6.02 18.94 -1.59
C LEU A 665 -6.62 18.70 -0.18
N GLN A 666 -6.81 17.44 0.22
CA GLN A 666 -7.25 17.09 1.59
C GLN A 666 -6.27 17.54 2.66
N GLN A 667 -4.96 17.47 2.36
CA GLN A 667 -3.90 17.89 3.28
C GLN A 667 -3.62 19.40 3.22
N GLY A 668 -4.29 20.16 2.35
CA GLY A 668 -4.05 21.59 2.18
C GLY A 668 -2.71 21.91 1.48
N ILE A 669 -2.17 20.95 0.73
CA ILE A 669 -0.93 21.11 0.00
C ILE A 669 -1.24 21.75 -1.36
N VAL A 670 -1.00 23.04 -1.46
CA VAL A 670 -0.87 23.73 -2.75
C VAL A 670 0.46 23.28 -3.39
N THR A 671 0.65 23.45 -4.68
CA THR A 671 1.90 23.03 -5.34
C THR A 671 3.12 23.59 -4.59
N THR A 672 4.16 22.80 -4.43
CA THR A 672 5.37 23.16 -3.67
C THR A 672 5.97 24.48 -4.18
N THR A 673 5.92 24.69 -5.49
CA THR A 673 6.39 25.92 -6.16
C THR A 673 5.56 27.13 -5.75
N THR A 674 4.23 27.04 -5.79
CA THR A 674 3.31 28.12 -5.41
C THR A 674 3.46 28.47 -3.92
N GLN A 675 3.64 27.47 -3.07
CA GLN A 675 3.91 27.65 -1.65
C GLN A 675 5.22 28.39 -1.40
N GLN A 676 6.30 28.00 -2.10
CA GLN A 676 7.59 28.68 -2.03
C GLN A 676 7.50 30.14 -2.52
N MET A 677 6.74 30.37 -3.59
CA MET A 677 6.50 31.74 -4.09
C MET A 677 5.77 32.59 -3.04
N MET A 678 4.70 32.07 -2.41
CA MET A 678 3.98 32.78 -1.34
C MET A 678 4.88 33.08 -0.14
N ASP A 679 5.65 32.10 0.31
CA ASP A 679 6.55 32.26 1.46
C ASP A 679 7.66 33.28 1.13
N THR A 680 8.24 33.25 -0.09
CA THR A 680 9.23 34.22 -0.56
C THR A 680 8.63 35.64 -0.62
N MET A 681 7.42 35.78 -1.15
CA MET A 681 6.74 37.08 -1.21
C MET A 681 6.40 37.59 0.18
N CYS A 682 5.93 36.77 1.10
CA CYS A 682 5.68 37.14 2.48
C CYS A 682 6.94 37.61 3.20
N VAL A 683 8.10 36.97 2.96
CA VAL A 683 9.39 37.43 3.50
C VAL A 683 9.75 38.82 2.99
N LYS A 684 9.67 39.04 1.65
CA LYS A 684 9.96 40.32 1.03
C LYS A 684 9.04 41.44 1.57
N VAL A 685 7.74 41.16 1.67
CA VAL A 685 6.77 42.12 2.24
C VAL A 685 7.08 42.40 3.71
N GLN A 686 7.44 41.37 4.51
CA GLN A 686 7.81 41.53 5.91
C GLN A 686 9.07 42.41 6.09
N ASP A 687 10.07 42.24 5.22
CA ASP A 687 11.29 43.05 5.26
C ASP A 687 11.00 44.54 4.95
N HIS A 688 10.13 44.81 3.98
CA HIS A 688 9.68 46.19 3.70
C HIS A 688 8.87 46.78 4.86
N LEU A 689 7.97 46.00 5.49
CA LEU A 689 7.23 46.41 6.68
C LEU A 689 8.15 46.74 7.84
N ASN A 690 9.18 45.94 8.09
CA ASN A 690 10.16 46.16 9.13
C ASN A 690 10.96 47.47 8.90
N SER A 691 11.28 47.74 7.63
CA SER A 691 12.00 48.95 7.23
C SER A 691 11.15 50.22 7.29
N LEU A 692 9.81 50.08 7.21
CA LEU A 692 8.85 51.21 7.31
C LEU A 692 8.27 51.40 8.72
N LYS A 693 8.62 50.60 9.71
CA LYS A 693 8.01 50.53 11.06
C LYS A 693 7.99 51.85 11.86
N PHE A 694 8.86 52.82 11.49
CA PHE A 694 8.97 54.14 12.15
C PHE A 694 8.43 55.28 11.26
N THR A 695 7.49 55.01 10.38
CA THR A 695 6.91 56.03 9.49
C THR A 695 5.59 56.53 10.04
N GLU A 696 5.45 57.85 10.21
CA GLU A 696 4.25 58.50 10.79
C GLU A 696 3.21 58.96 9.76
N THR A 697 3.45 58.74 8.48
CA THR A 697 2.55 59.16 7.40
C THR A 697 1.32 58.25 7.30
N SER A 698 0.11 58.77 7.40
CA SER A 698 -1.14 58.02 7.43
C SER A 698 -1.33 57.07 6.24
N LEU A 699 -0.97 57.48 5.00
CA LEU A 699 -1.07 56.68 3.79
C LEU A 699 -0.15 55.46 3.83
N VAL A 700 1.08 55.62 4.36
CA VAL A 700 2.02 54.48 4.50
C VAL A 700 1.54 53.51 5.54
N LEU A 701 0.93 53.97 6.64
CA LEU A 701 0.36 53.14 7.68
C LEU A 701 -0.84 52.29 7.15
N ASP A 702 -1.63 52.85 6.27
CA ASP A 702 -2.77 52.13 5.68
C ASP A 702 -2.29 51.05 4.70
N ASP A 703 -1.27 51.36 3.86
CA ASP A 703 -0.66 50.35 2.97
C ASP A 703 0.07 49.26 3.74
N MET A 704 0.70 49.60 4.87
CA MET A 704 1.30 48.59 5.80
C MET A 704 0.24 47.64 6.36
N LYS A 705 -0.91 48.16 6.82
CA LYS A 705 -2.03 47.34 7.31
C LYS A 705 -2.60 46.42 6.22
N VAL A 706 -2.72 46.93 5.00
CA VAL A 706 -3.14 46.11 3.85
C VAL A 706 -2.17 44.96 3.64
N ALA A 707 -0.86 45.24 3.65
CA ALA A 707 0.18 44.22 3.48
C ALA A 707 0.15 43.15 4.59
N GLU A 708 0.00 43.58 5.86
CA GLU A 708 -0.13 42.66 7.00
C GLU A 708 -1.36 41.74 6.87
N ASN A 709 -2.49 42.27 6.42
CA ASN A 709 -3.70 41.50 6.22
C ASN A 709 -3.56 40.48 5.08
N LEU A 710 -2.93 40.87 3.96
CA LEU A 710 -2.63 39.97 2.85
C LEU A 710 -1.70 38.82 3.25
N MET A 711 -0.67 39.09 4.06
CA MET A 711 0.17 38.03 4.63
C MET A 711 -0.59 37.10 5.57
N LYS A 712 -1.61 37.58 6.24
CA LYS A 712 -2.52 36.76 7.07
C LYS A 712 -3.36 35.83 6.21
N ASP A 713 -3.91 36.37 5.12
CA ASP A 713 -4.68 35.58 4.16
C ASP A 713 -3.80 34.52 3.46
N ALA A 714 -2.55 34.86 3.11
CA ALA A 714 -1.58 33.90 2.58
C ALA A 714 -1.27 32.75 3.55
N ARG A 715 -1.14 33.04 4.84
CA ARG A 715 -0.97 32.00 5.87
C ARG A 715 -2.23 31.15 6.03
N ASN A 716 -3.41 31.77 5.95
CA ASN A 716 -4.70 31.06 6.06
C ASN A 716 -5.03 30.21 4.83
N SER A 717 -4.46 30.54 3.65
CA SER A 717 -4.69 29.76 2.43
C SER A 717 -4.26 28.29 2.56
N LYS A 718 -3.27 27.98 3.42
CA LYS A 718 -2.87 26.59 3.73
C LYS A 718 -4.00 25.74 4.32
N ARG A 719 -4.99 26.37 4.96
CA ARG A 719 -6.16 25.71 5.56
C ARG A 719 -7.38 25.73 4.61
N LEU A 720 -7.28 26.47 3.51
CA LEU A 720 -8.41 26.67 2.60
C LEU A 720 -8.87 25.36 1.94
N LEU A 721 -7.95 24.62 1.34
CA LEU A 721 -8.26 23.39 0.62
C LEU A 721 -8.89 22.32 1.50
N PRO A 722 -8.33 21.95 2.67
CA PRO A 722 -8.99 21.00 3.55
C PRO A 722 -10.42 21.42 3.90
N ASN A 723 -10.63 22.70 4.19
CA ASN A 723 -11.95 23.21 4.55
C ASN A 723 -12.93 23.19 3.36
N LEU A 724 -12.47 23.54 2.16
CA LEU A 724 -13.31 23.45 0.95
C LEU A 724 -13.71 22.01 0.64
N TYR A 725 -12.75 21.08 0.81
CA TYR A 725 -12.98 19.65 0.57
C TYR A 725 -13.92 19.02 1.61
N HIS A 726 -13.76 19.38 2.90
CA HIS A 726 -14.52 18.80 4.01
C HIS A 726 -15.88 19.44 4.26
N LEU A 727 -16.29 20.43 3.45
CA LEU A 727 -17.64 21.00 3.57
C LEU A 727 -18.70 19.90 3.44
N LYS A 728 -19.38 19.64 4.54
CA LYS A 728 -20.49 18.70 4.61
C LYS A 728 -21.70 19.26 3.87
N ASN A 729 -22.38 18.43 3.11
CA ASN A 729 -23.70 18.75 2.58
C ASN A 729 -24.66 18.95 3.77
N GLY A 730 -25.40 20.02 3.76
CA GLY A 730 -26.40 20.34 4.79
C GLY A 730 -27.66 19.45 4.75
N GLY A 731 -27.47 18.14 4.67
CA GLY A 731 -28.56 17.15 4.69
C GLY A 731 -27.97 15.73 4.69
N SER A 732 -28.62 14.76 5.28
CA SER A 732 -28.10 13.39 5.32
C SER A 732 -27.94 12.84 3.89
N GLN A 733 -26.74 12.43 3.55
CA GLN A 733 -26.38 11.88 2.25
C GLN A 733 -27.23 10.65 1.89
N GLU A 734 -27.65 9.88 2.89
CA GLU A 734 -28.53 8.71 2.74
C GLU A 734 -29.96 9.10 2.31
N ALA A 735 -30.56 10.17 2.86
CA ALA A 735 -31.88 10.65 2.46
C ALA A 735 -31.85 11.22 1.03
N PHE A 736 -30.74 11.81 0.61
CA PHE A 736 -30.57 12.34 -0.74
C PHE A 736 -30.45 11.21 -1.77
N VAL A 737 -29.65 10.18 -1.47
CA VAL A 737 -29.49 9.01 -2.34
C VAL A 737 -30.80 8.22 -2.46
N GLY A 738 -31.53 8.02 -1.36
CA GLY A 738 -32.82 7.36 -1.38
C GLY A 738 -33.84 8.11 -2.24
N ALA A 739 -33.94 9.44 -2.09
CA ALA A 739 -34.83 10.28 -2.91
C ALA A 739 -34.44 10.25 -4.40
N ILE A 740 -33.17 10.17 -4.73
CA ILE A 740 -32.71 10.02 -6.12
C ILE A 740 -33.11 8.64 -6.66
N GLN A 741 -32.90 7.58 -5.89
CA GLN A 741 -33.16 6.22 -6.33
C GLN A 741 -34.67 5.98 -6.60
N ASP A 742 -35.57 6.56 -5.80
CA ASP A 742 -37.01 6.50 -5.99
C ASP A 742 -37.49 7.33 -7.20
N THR A 743 -36.81 8.43 -7.49
CA THR A 743 -37.17 9.35 -8.60
C THR A 743 -36.54 8.89 -9.93
N LEU A 744 -35.46 8.11 -9.88
CA LEU A 744 -34.72 7.59 -11.04
C LEU A 744 -35.61 6.81 -12.01
N GLN A 745 -36.57 6.05 -11.51
CA GLN A 745 -37.45 5.22 -12.33
C GLN A 745 -38.51 6.04 -13.10
N SER A 746 -38.74 7.28 -12.72
CA SER A 746 -39.80 8.09 -13.30
C SER A 746 -39.39 9.37 -14.02
N MET A 747 -38.23 10.02 -13.65
CA MET A 747 -37.93 11.35 -14.23
C MET A 747 -36.45 11.72 -14.22
N ALA A 748 -35.66 11.25 -15.19
CA ALA A 748 -34.22 11.57 -15.34
C ALA A 748 -33.92 13.10 -15.37
N GLY A 749 -34.85 13.91 -15.90
CA GLY A 749 -34.71 15.36 -15.93
C GLY A 749 -34.86 16.05 -14.56
N GLU A 750 -35.64 15.46 -13.65
CA GLU A 750 -35.82 15.98 -12.30
C GLU A 750 -34.63 15.63 -11.41
N VAL A 751 -34.05 14.44 -11.60
CA VAL A 751 -32.78 14.00 -10.94
C VAL A 751 -31.66 14.95 -11.31
N ALA A 752 -31.47 15.24 -12.59
CA ALA A 752 -30.47 16.20 -13.03
C ALA A 752 -30.63 17.57 -12.37
N ARG A 753 -31.87 18.08 -12.32
CA ARG A 753 -32.20 19.36 -11.68
C ARG A 753 -31.90 19.35 -10.17
N VAL A 754 -32.23 18.26 -9.47
CA VAL A 754 -31.93 18.12 -8.04
C VAL A 754 -30.41 18.05 -7.79
N MET A 755 -29.69 17.33 -8.62
CA MET A 755 -28.22 17.26 -8.55
C MET A 755 -27.58 18.63 -8.79
N ASP A 756 -28.00 19.34 -9.83
CA ASP A 756 -27.52 20.70 -10.14
C ASP A 756 -27.81 21.67 -8.99
N ALA A 757 -28.99 21.61 -8.39
CA ALA A 757 -29.35 22.44 -7.24
C ALA A 757 -28.48 22.17 -6.01
N GLN A 758 -28.19 20.91 -5.73
CA GLN A 758 -27.29 20.52 -4.63
C GLN A 758 -25.85 20.98 -4.89
N LEU A 759 -25.35 20.79 -6.10
CA LEU A 759 -24.03 21.25 -6.48
C LEU A 759 -23.89 22.77 -6.39
N GLN A 760 -24.93 23.53 -6.79
CA GLN A 760 -24.99 24.99 -6.62
C GLN A 760 -24.94 25.38 -5.13
N THR A 761 -25.64 24.69 -4.27
CA THR A 761 -25.61 24.93 -2.82
C THR A 761 -24.23 24.69 -2.25
N MET A 762 -23.57 23.61 -2.71
CA MET A 762 -22.19 23.30 -2.31
C MET A 762 -21.21 24.39 -2.80
N LEU A 763 -21.34 24.86 -4.04
CA LEU A 763 -20.50 25.93 -4.56
C LEU A 763 -20.61 27.19 -3.68
N VAL A 764 -21.82 27.60 -3.32
CA VAL A 764 -22.02 28.77 -2.43
C VAL A 764 -21.33 28.54 -1.09
N SER A 765 -21.50 27.36 -0.47
CA SER A 765 -20.86 27.04 0.80
C SER A 765 -19.32 27.02 0.72
N MET A 766 -18.77 26.55 -0.41
CA MET A 766 -17.31 26.59 -0.64
C MET A 766 -16.80 28.03 -0.75
N VAL A 767 -17.52 28.87 -1.51
CA VAL A 767 -17.14 30.29 -1.69
C VAL A 767 -17.31 31.07 -0.38
N ASP A 768 -18.34 30.79 0.42
CA ASP A 768 -18.55 31.41 1.74
C ASP A 768 -17.42 30.99 2.72
N SER A 769 -17.00 29.74 2.68
CA SER A 769 -15.85 29.27 3.47
C SER A 769 -14.54 29.96 3.04
N ALA A 770 -14.32 30.13 1.74
CA ALA A 770 -13.17 30.87 1.21
C ALA A 770 -13.21 32.35 1.66
N GLU A 771 -14.38 32.99 1.65
CA GLU A 771 -14.55 34.36 2.13
C GLU A 771 -14.26 34.47 3.66
N GLY A 772 -14.64 33.48 4.44
CA GLY A 772 -14.34 33.42 5.88
C GLY A 772 -12.84 33.26 6.17
N LEU A 773 -12.12 32.50 5.36
CA LEU A 773 -10.69 32.24 5.56
C LEU A 773 -9.77 33.32 4.96
N CYS A 774 -10.16 33.89 3.79
CA CYS A 774 -9.38 34.89 3.07
C CYS A 774 -10.22 36.16 2.77
N PRO A 775 -10.72 36.86 3.79
CA PRO A 775 -11.69 37.95 3.62
C PRO A 775 -11.14 39.15 2.85
N HIS A 776 -9.86 39.43 2.98
CA HIS A 776 -9.25 40.62 2.35
C HIS A 776 -9.12 40.46 0.83
N VAL A 777 -8.73 39.27 0.37
CA VAL A 777 -8.63 38.95 -1.04
C VAL A 777 -10.02 38.88 -1.68
N MET A 778 -10.94 38.17 -1.05
CA MET A 778 -12.31 37.98 -1.56
C MET A 778 -13.09 39.28 -1.71
N LYS A 779 -12.90 40.25 -0.81
CA LYS A 779 -13.57 41.58 -0.87
C LYS A 779 -12.91 42.55 -1.84
N ARG A 780 -11.57 42.48 -2.03
CA ARG A 780 -10.83 43.45 -2.83
C ARG A 780 -11.03 43.29 -4.32
N SER A 781 -11.07 42.06 -4.82
CA SER A 781 -11.09 41.71 -6.24
C SER A 781 -12.48 41.37 -6.79
N ASN A 782 -13.53 41.47 -5.98
CA ASN A 782 -14.88 40.99 -6.35
C ASN A 782 -14.89 39.51 -6.77
N LEU A 783 -13.87 38.77 -6.31
CA LEU A 783 -13.56 37.40 -6.69
C LEU A 783 -14.73 36.45 -6.39
N ARG A 784 -15.53 36.76 -5.35
CA ARG A 784 -16.71 36.00 -5.01
C ARG A 784 -17.68 35.81 -6.19
N GLN A 785 -17.96 36.91 -6.92
CA GLN A 785 -18.92 36.86 -8.03
C GLN A 785 -18.33 36.12 -9.24
N GLU A 786 -17.03 36.30 -9.49
CA GLU A 786 -16.33 35.57 -10.55
C GLU A 786 -16.31 34.08 -10.28
N LEU A 787 -15.96 33.65 -9.04
CA LEU A 787 -15.95 32.25 -8.64
C LEU A 787 -17.33 31.60 -8.72
N LEU A 788 -18.38 32.31 -8.26
CA LEU A 788 -19.74 31.81 -8.38
C LEU A 788 -20.18 31.68 -9.85
N LYS A 789 -19.83 32.65 -10.71
CA LYS A 789 -20.17 32.63 -12.13
C LYS A 789 -19.42 31.53 -12.89
N ALA A 790 -18.11 31.45 -12.70
CA ALA A 790 -17.27 30.45 -13.35
C ALA A 790 -17.56 29.04 -12.82
N GLY A 791 -17.85 28.93 -11.52
CA GLY A 791 -18.21 27.68 -10.88
C GLY A 791 -19.57 27.13 -11.31
N ALA A 792 -20.56 28.00 -11.51
CA ALA A 792 -21.90 27.58 -11.95
C ALA A 792 -21.89 26.87 -13.32
N GLY A 793 -21.03 27.28 -14.23
CA GLY A 793 -20.88 26.63 -15.55
C GLY A 793 -20.22 25.25 -15.49
N ARG A 794 -19.37 25.02 -14.45
CA ARG A 794 -18.64 23.77 -14.27
C ARG A 794 -19.34 22.73 -13.37
N MET A 795 -20.34 23.16 -12.62
CA MET A 795 -21.10 22.31 -11.70
C MET A 795 -22.36 21.73 -12.32
N THR A 796 -22.42 21.55 -13.62
CA THR A 796 -23.53 20.89 -14.28
C THR A 796 -23.21 19.42 -14.54
N VAL A 797 -24.11 18.54 -14.12
CA VAL A 797 -23.98 17.11 -14.45
C VAL A 797 -24.49 16.92 -15.89
N PRO A 798 -23.70 16.34 -16.81
CA PRO A 798 -24.13 16.12 -18.19
C PRO A 798 -25.43 15.33 -18.26
N ARG A 799 -26.40 15.79 -19.06
CA ARG A 799 -27.69 15.09 -19.23
C ARG A 799 -27.52 13.67 -19.76
N SER A 800 -26.50 13.44 -20.60
CA SER A 800 -26.11 12.10 -21.06
C SER A 800 -25.71 11.18 -19.91
N PHE A 801 -25.00 11.69 -18.88
CA PHE A 801 -24.70 10.94 -17.68
C PHE A 801 -25.97 10.54 -16.92
N VAL A 802 -26.93 11.48 -16.80
CA VAL A 802 -28.19 11.20 -16.12
C VAL A 802 -29.05 10.20 -16.89
N THR A 803 -29.09 10.27 -18.21
CA THR A 803 -29.95 9.39 -19.03
C THR A 803 -29.35 8.03 -19.31
N THR A 804 -28.03 7.92 -19.50
CA THR A 804 -27.35 6.66 -19.82
C THR A 804 -26.81 5.93 -18.60
N THR A 805 -26.33 6.67 -17.58
CA THR A 805 -25.65 6.06 -16.43
C THR A 805 -26.61 5.82 -15.27
N LEU A 806 -27.59 6.73 -15.03
CA LEU A 806 -28.54 6.59 -13.92
C LEU A 806 -29.62 5.52 -14.15
N LEU A 807 -29.96 5.22 -15.41
CA LEU A 807 -30.85 4.11 -15.73
C LEU A 807 -30.16 2.76 -15.65
N GLU A 808 -28.80 2.73 -15.74
CA GLU A 808 -28.01 1.52 -15.81
C GLU A 808 -27.18 1.19 -14.55
N GLN A 809 -26.94 2.16 -13.64
CA GLN A 809 -26.01 1.98 -12.54
C GLN A 809 -26.56 2.44 -11.17
N SER A 810 -26.02 1.85 -10.09
CA SER A 810 -26.45 2.06 -8.71
C SER A 810 -26.14 3.47 -8.16
N GLY A 811 -26.82 3.87 -7.09
CA GLY A 811 -26.64 5.18 -6.43
C GLY A 811 -25.19 5.53 -6.02
N VAL A 812 -24.29 4.55 -6.00
CA VAL A 812 -22.84 4.72 -5.71
C VAL A 812 -22.16 5.57 -6.78
N ASP A 813 -22.51 5.42 -8.06
CA ASP A 813 -21.91 6.19 -9.16
C ASP A 813 -22.31 7.66 -9.10
N ILE A 814 -23.51 7.95 -8.64
CA ILE A 814 -23.97 9.33 -8.41
C ILE A 814 -23.13 9.99 -7.32
N ILE A 815 -22.91 9.29 -6.21
CA ILE A 815 -22.10 9.78 -5.09
C ILE A 815 -20.66 10.03 -5.55
N ASN A 816 -20.09 9.11 -6.31
CA ASN A 816 -18.75 9.23 -6.86
C ASN A 816 -18.65 10.43 -7.81
N LYS A 817 -19.64 10.62 -8.70
CA LYS A 817 -19.66 11.77 -9.63
C LYS A 817 -19.82 13.10 -8.91
N ILE A 818 -20.70 13.17 -7.90
CA ILE A 818 -20.83 14.35 -7.05
C ILE A 818 -19.51 14.64 -6.32
N SER A 819 -18.83 13.61 -5.81
CA SER A 819 -17.54 13.75 -5.14
C SER A 819 -16.45 14.23 -6.08
N GLU A 820 -16.42 13.74 -7.30
CA GLU A 820 -15.49 14.16 -8.35
C GLU A 820 -15.69 15.64 -8.73
N VAL A 821 -16.95 16.04 -8.99
CA VAL A 821 -17.29 17.43 -9.30
C VAL A 821 -16.95 18.34 -8.12
N LYS A 822 -17.23 17.92 -6.88
CA LYS A 822 -16.84 18.64 -5.67
C LYS A 822 -15.34 18.87 -5.59
N LEU A 823 -14.55 17.83 -5.90
CA LEU A 823 -13.09 17.89 -5.87
C LEU A 823 -12.54 18.84 -6.94
N SER A 824 -13.02 18.73 -8.17
CA SER A 824 -12.64 19.61 -9.28
C SER A 824 -12.96 21.07 -8.93
N MET A 825 -14.10 21.32 -8.32
CA MET A 825 -14.49 22.66 -7.89
C MET A 825 -13.61 23.19 -6.75
N ALA A 826 -13.30 22.36 -5.75
CA ALA A 826 -12.41 22.75 -4.66
C ALA A 826 -11.02 23.12 -5.17
N SER A 827 -10.48 22.35 -6.15
CA SER A 827 -9.21 22.65 -6.80
C SER A 827 -9.28 24.00 -7.53
N PHE A 828 -10.24 24.19 -8.42
CA PHE A 828 -10.40 25.45 -9.17
C PHE A 828 -10.52 26.67 -8.27
N LEU A 829 -11.35 26.61 -7.22
CA LEU A 829 -11.51 27.71 -6.28
C LEU A 829 -10.22 28.01 -5.52
N SER A 830 -9.50 26.98 -5.13
CA SER A 830 -8.24 27.14 -4.42
C SER A 830 -7.18 27.79 -5.29
N ASP A 831 -6.98 27.30 -6.51
CA ASP A 831 -5.97 27.81 -7.42
C ASP A 831 -6.23 29.30 -7.71
N ARG A 832 -7.48 29.66 -8.04
CA ARG A 832 -7.85 31.05 -8.30
C ARG A 832 -7.64 31.99 -7.11
N ILE A 833 -7.93 31.54 -5.89
CA ILE A 833 -7.72 32.33 -4.67
C ILE A 833 -6.23 32.49 -4.39
N VAL A 834 -5.44 31.44 -4.59
CA VAL A 834 -3.99 31.48 -4.39
C VAL A 834 -3.31 32.42 -5.40
N ASP A 835 -3.71 32.38 -6.66
CA ASP A 835 -3.21 33.28 -7.70
C ASP A 835 -3.47 34.75 -7.32
N GLU A 836 -4.68 35.08 -6.86
CA GLU A 836 -5.04 36.42 -6.42
C GLU A 836 -4.26 36.86 -5.16
N ILE A 837 -3.97 35.92 -4.24
CA ILE A 837 -3.09 36.21 -3.08
C ILE A 837 -1.68 36.58 -3.56
N LEU A 838 -1.10 35.82 -4.47
CA LEU A 838 0.23 36.08 -5.02
C LEU A 838 0.28 37.44 -5.74
N GLU A 839 -0.70 37.73 -6.58
CA GLU A 839 -0.78 39.01 -7.29
C GLU A 839 -0.95 40.18 -6.32
N SER A 840 -1.82 40.06 -5.31
CA SER A 840 -2.04 41.08 -4.30
C SER A 840 -0.81 41.31 -3.41
N LEU A 841 -0.08 40.25 -3.03
CA LEU A 841 1.19 40.37 -2.31
C LEU A 841 2.26 41.07 -3.16
N SER A 842 2.35 40.75 -4.48
CA SER A 842 3.28 41.37 -5.39
C SER A 842 3.00 42.86 -5.52
N ARG A 843 1.74 43.26 -5.75
CA ARG A 843 1.34 44.70 -5.80
C ARG A 843 1.69 45.42 -4.50
N SER A 844 1.39 44.81 -3.35
CA SER A 844 1.69 45.39 -2.02
C SER A 844 3.19 45.53 -1.80
N GLN A 845 3.99 44.54 -2.20
CA GLN A 845 5.45 44.60 -2.15
C GLN A 845 5.99 45.81 -2.95
N HIS A 846 5.49 46.03 -4.19
CA HIS A 846 5.88 47.15 -5.01
C HIS A 846 5.50 48.50 -4.37
N THR A 847 4.27 48.64 -3.84
CA THR A 847 3.83 49.85 -3.14
C THR A 847 4.71 50.19 -1.96
N LEU A 848 5.06 49.19 -1.13
CA LEU A 848 5.96 49.39 0.00
C LEU A 848 7.40 49.71 -0.41
N ALA A 849 7.88 49.09 -1.49
CA ALA A 849 9.19 49.41 -2.08
C ALA A 849 9.26 50.87 -2.59
N ASP A 850 8.20 51.38 -3.24
CA ASP A 850 8.10 52.78 -3.69
C ASP A 850 8.14 53.74 -2.48
N HIS A 851 7.51 53.43 -1.39
CA HIS A 851 7.61 54.22 -0.15
C HIS A 851 9.03 54.24 0.40
N LEU A 852 9.77 53.12 0.37
CA LEU A 852 11.17 53.06 0.78
C LEU A 852 12.10 53.88 -0.11
N ILE A 853 11.90 53.80 -1.46
CA ILE A 853 12.66 54.60 -2.45
C ILE A 853 12.42 56.09 -2.22
N ARG A 854 11.18 56.52 -1.99
CA ARG A 854 10.83 57.93 -1.67
C ARG A 854 11.47 58.41 -0.38
N LYS A 855 11.74 57.51 0.58
CA LYS A 855 12.41 57.79 1.85
C LYS A 855 13.94 57.86 1.72
N GLY A 856 14.53 57.57 0.58
CA GLY A 856 15.98 57.56 0.33
C GLY A 856 16.73 56.45 1.05
N GLN A 857 16.02 55.44 1.51
CA GLN A 857 16.64 54.21 2.04
C GLN A 857 16.98 53.29 0.84
N THR A 858 18.26 53.03 0.64
CA THR A 858 18.76 52.06 -0.31
C THR A 858 18.20 50.67 0.09
N LEU A 859 17.49 50.07 -0.83
CA LEU A 859 17.04 48.67 -0.69
C LEU A 859 18.28 47.78 -0.56
N LEU A 860 18.58 47.35 0.64
CA LEU A 860 19.59 46.32 0.93
C LEU A 860 19.05 44.98 0.46
N HIS A 861 18.90 44.80 -0.84
CA HIS A 861 18.78 43.48 -1.44
C HIS A 861 20.19 42.97 -1.74
N LYS A 862 20.72 42.16 -0.83
CA LYS A 862 21.48 40.99 -1.24
C LYS A 862 20.46 40.06 -1.89
N GLU A 863 20.36 40.10 -3.22
CA GLU A 863 19.79 38.96 -3.92
C GLU A 863 20.61 37.74 -3.49
N PRO A 864 20.00 36.71 -2.90
CA PRO A 864 20.58 35.41 -3.05
C PRO A 864 20.55 35.15 -4.53
N GLN A 865 21.71 35.07 -5.18
CA GLN A 865 21.81 34.38 -6.45
C GLN A 865 21.17 33.01 -6.26
N MET A 866 19.88 32.91 -6.52
CA MET A 866 19.28 31.65 -6.92
C MET A 866 19.93 31.38 -8.27
N GLU A 867 20.96 30.57 -8.28
CA GLU A 867 21.22 29.70 -9.39
C GLU A 867 19.88 28.99 -9.63
N THR A 868 19.14 29.49 -10.58
CA THR A 868 18.09 28.74 -11.23
C THR A 868 18.80 27.58 -11.91
N GLU A 869 19.03 26.51 -11.15
CA GLU A 869 19.01 25.19 -11.76
C GLU A 869 17.57 25.04 -12.24
N VAL A 870 17.36 25.49 -13.48
CA VAL A 870 16.30 25.02 -14.32
C VAL A 870 16.48 23.51 -14.32
N LEU A 871 15.69 22.82 -13.53
CA LEU A 871 15.49 21.39 -13.73
C LEU A 871 14.84 21.29 -15.11
N ASP A 872 15.71 21.14 -16.12
CA ASP A 872 15.30 20.62 -17.41
C ASP A 872 14.53 19.32 -17.11
N GLU A 873 13.23 19.39 -17.31
CA GLU A 873 12.47 18.22 -17.64
C GLU A 873 13.23 17.53 -18.77
N MET A 874 13.77 16.35 -18.46
CA MET A 874 14.38 15.49 -19.46
C MET A 874 13.29 15.04 -20.43
N VAL A 875 13.02 15.90 -21.40
CA VAL A 875 12.47 15.47 -22.69
C VAL A 875 13.57 14.66 -23.35
N LEU A 876 13.42 13.35 -23.34
CA LEU A 876 14.20 12.43 -24.17
C LEU A 876 14.00 12.81 -25.63
N GLN A 877 14.92 13.60 -26.17
CA GLN A 877 15.04 13.74 -27.62
C GLN A 877 15.84 12.56 -28.16
N PRO A 878 15.35 11.87 -29.20
CA PRO A 878 16.16 10.90 -29.91
C PRO A 878 17.28 11.60 -30.69
N ALA A 879 18.50 11.09 -30.52
CA ALA A 879 19.61 11.47 -31.34
C ALA A 879 19.30 11.18 -32.82
N ASN A 880 19.27 12.18 -33.62
CA ASN A 880 19.40 12.03 -35.06
C ASN A 880 20.52 12.88 -35.59
N HIS A 881 21.46 12.17 -36.20
CA HIS A 881 22.34 12.69 -37.25
C HIS A 881 21.51 13.32 -38.35
N ASN A 882 21.78 14.56 -38.74
CA ASN A 882 22.41 14.87 -40.00
C ASN A 882 22.48 16.39 -40.15
N GLN A 883 23.68 16.81 -40.50
CA GLN A 883 24.02 18.10 -41.05
C GLN A 883 23.30 18.32 -42.39
N GLU A 884 23.21 19.60 -42.72
CA GLU A 884 22.87 20.25 -43.99
C GLU A 884 21.40 20.66 -44.13
N GLN A 885 21.11 21.91 -43.87
CA GLN A 885 21.05 22.97 -44.88
C GLN A 885 20.71 24.30 -44.25
N LYS A 886 21.69 25.22 -44.37
CA LYS A 886 21.49 26.66 -44.34
C LYS A 886 20.62 27.11 -45.51
N GLN A 887 19.83 28.12 -45.19
CA GLN A 887 19.33 29.17 -46.06
C GLN A 887 17.85 29.21 -46.39
N MET A 888 17.37 30.38 -46.13
CA MET A 888 16.16 31.06 -46.64
C MET A 888 14.97 30.99 -45.70
N HIS A 889 14.38 32.01 -45.18
CA HIS A 889 14.35 33.42 -45.55
C HIS A 889 13.69 34.22 -44.43
N ASP A 890 14.27 35.37 -44.11
CA ASP A 890 13.55 36.52 -43.60
C ASP A 890 12.36 36.84 -44.50
N ARG A 891 11.18 36.78 -43.93
CA ARG A 891 10.00 37.62 -44.24
C ARG A 891 8.79 37.02 -43.53
N GLU A 892 8.38 37.70 -42.52
CA GLU A 892 7.12 38.40 -42.31
C GLU A 892 6.94 38.66 -40.81
N ARG A 893 7.50 39.81 -40.45
CA ARG A 893 6.95 40.57 -39.33
C ARG A 893 5.77 41.35 -39.92
N GLN A 894 4.62 41.05 -39.40
CA GLN A 894 3.46 41.92 -39.19
C GLN A 894 2.20 41.09 -39.33
N HIS A 895 1.63 40.78 -38.20
CA HIS A 895 0.21 40.92 -37.88
C HIS A 895 -0.13 40.09 -36.68
N GLY A 896 -0.78 40.74 -35.72
CA GLY A 896 -1.71 40.09 -34.82
C GLY A 896 -1.17 39.86 -33.40
N LEU A 897 -1.03 40.93 -32.62
CA LEU A 897 -1.37 40.93 -31.20
C LEU A 897 -2.89 40.73 -31.11
N GLU A 898 -3.34 39.53 -31.05
CA GLU A 898 -4.68 39.17 -30.53
C GLU A 898 -4.62 37.77 -29.99
N ASP A 899 -5.06 37.66 -28.74
CA ASP A 899 -5.45 36.42 -28.04
C ASP A 899 -4.35 35.41 -27.65
N MET A 900 -3.59 35.73 -26.61
CA MET A 900 -3.09 34.72 -25.67
C MET A 900 -3.93 34.73 -24.40
N ASP A 901 -5.21 34.43 -24.53
CA ASP A 901 -6.12 33.91 -23.53
C ASP A 901 -6.50 32.46 -23.90
N SER A 902 -5.52 31.62 -24.11
CA SER A 902 -5.77 30.18 -23.98
C SER A 902 -5.46 29.78 -22.55
N CYS A 903 -6.31 30.19 -21.61
CA CYS A 903 -6.58 29.36 -20.46
C CYS A 903 -6.73 27.94 -20.98
N PHE A 904 -5.87 27.04 -20.51
CA PHE A 904 -6.10 25.61 -20.64
C PHE A 904 -7.50 25.34 -20.17
N ASP A 905 -8.40 25.10 -21.10
CA ASP A 905 -9.78 24.82 -20.81
C ASP A 905 -9.83 23.42 -20.20
N LEU A 906 -9.78 23.38 -18.87
CA LEU A 906 -9.84 22.14 -18.08
C LEU A 906 -11.11 21.36 -18.41
N ASP A 907 -12.18 22.08 -18.81
CA ASP A 907 -13.43 21.47 -19.24
C ASP A 907 -13.26 20.74 -20.57
N LYS A 908 -12.48 21.30 -21.49
CA LYS A 908 -12.19 20.66 -22.77
C LYS A 908 -11.25 19.47 -22.62
N ALA A 909 -10.28 19.58 -21.70
CA ALA A 909 -9.40 18.44 -21.36
C ALA A 909 -10.15 17.34 -20.60
N LEU A 910 -11.21 17.69 -19.86
CA LEU A 910 -12.08 16.74 -19.16
C LEU A 910 -13.17 16.18 -20.08
N GLU A 911 -13.61 16.91 -21.10
CA GLU A 911 -14.53 16.40 -22.13
C GLU A 911 -13.84 15.46 -23.14
N ASP A 912 -12.57 15.70 -23.45
CA ASP A 912 -11.76 14.86 -24.34
C ASP A 912 -11.22 13.59 -23.65
N VAL A 913 -11.13 13.58 -22.31
CA VAL A 913 -10.82 12.39 -21.50
C VAL A 913 -12.15 11.82 -21.06
N PRO A 914 -12.58 10.64 -21.54
CA PRO A 914 -13.77 10.02 -21.00
C PRO A 914 -13.56 9.81 -19.50
N ILE A 915 -14.23 10.64 -18.71
CA ILE A 915 -14.26 10.51 -17.26
C ILE A 915 -15.11 9.29 -16.98
N HIS A 916 -14.47 8.14 -17.03
CA HIS A 916 -15.11 6.91 -16.58
C HIS A 916 -15.02 6.92 -15.07
N VAL A 917 -16.17 7.14 -14.45
CA VAL A 917 -16.37 6.73 -13.06
C VAL A 917 -15.99 5.25 -13.03
N GLU A 918 -14.96 4.90 -12.29
CA GLU A 918 -14.70 3.48 -12.07
C GLU A 918 -15.96 2.86 -11.49
N ASP A 919 -16.29 1.70 -12.02
CA ASP A 919 -17.21 0.83 -11.31
C ASP A 919 -16.72 0.77 -9.86
N PRO A 920 -17.60 0.94 -8.87
CA PRO A 920 -17.18 0.78 -7.48
C PRO A 920 -16.43 -0.54 -7.41
N PRO A 921 -15.30 -0.59 -6.71
CA PRO A 921 -14.60 -1.86 -6.56
C PRO A 921 -15.68 -2.86 -6.13
N PRO A 922 -15.76 -4.02 -6.77
CA PRO A 922 -16.71 -5.05 -6.36
C PRO A 922 -16.56 -5.14 -4.84
N PRO A 923 -17.64 -5.28 -4.07
CA PRO A 923 -17.55 -5.38 -2.61
C PRO A 923 -16.43 -6.36 -2.32
N PRO A 924 -15.51 -6.06 -1.40
CA PRO A 924 -14.29 -6.80 -1.28
C PRO A 924 -14.66 -8.26 -1.20
N THR A 925 -14.44 -8.98 -2.30
CA THR A 925 -14.41 -10.44 -2.25
C THR A 925 -13.45 -10.71 -1.12
N PRO A 926 -13.80 -11.51 -0.12
CA PRO A 926 -12.89 -11.81 0.96
C PRO A 926 -11.60 -12.27 0.30
N LEU A 927 -10.60 -11.38 0.39
CA LEU A 927 -9.33 -11.59 -0.27
C LEU A 927 -8.79 -12.89 0.29
N HIS A 928 -8.62 -13.85 -0.58
CA HIS A 928 -7.73 -14.96 -0.29
C HIS A 928 -6.45 -14.36 0.29
N PRO A 929 -5.88 -14.88 1.38
CA PRO A 929 -4.67 -14.33 1.99
C PRO A 929 -3.49 -14.12 1.02
N SER A 930 -3.53 -14.79 -0.16
CA SER A 930 -2.55 -14.66 -1.23
C SER A 930 -2.67 -13.40 -2.09
N ASP A 931 -3.83 -12.72 -2.09
CA ASP A 931 -4.06 -11.62 -3.03
C ASP A 931 -3.84 -10.23 -2.42
N ARG A 932 -3.47 -10.16 -1.14
CA ARG A 932 -3.15 -8.89 -0.46
C ARG A 932 -1.82 -8.24 -0.87
N MET A 933 -1.13 -8.80 -1.85
CA MET A 933 0.23 -8.39 -2.19
C MET A 933 0.34 -7.39 -3.35
N SER A 934 -0.68 -6.71 -3.78
CA SER A 934 -0.50 -5.75 -4.88
C SER A 934 -1.43 -4.55 -4.90
N THR A 935 -2.01 -4.16 -3.81
CA THR A 935 -2.74 -2.90 -3.79
C THR A 935 -2.34 -2.06 -2.60
N CYS A 936 -1.31 -1.26 -2.78
CA CYS A 936 -1.12 -0.04 -2.01
C CYS A 936 -2.24 0.96 -2.37
N TYR A 937 -3.46 0.66 -1.95
CA TYR A 937 -4.51 1.64 -1.90
C TYR A 937 -4.99 1.67 -0.45
N GLY A 938 -4.53 2.70 0.26
CA GLY A 938 -5.05 2.98 1.58
C GLY A 938 -6.55 3.22 1.46
N ASP A 939 -7.32 2.33 2.04
CA ASP A 939 -8.69 2.62 2.37
C ASP A 939 -8.68 3.89 3.22
N LEU A 940 -9.41 4.89 2.77
CA LEU A 940 -9.72 6.03 3.62
C LEU A 940 -10.34 5.47 4.90
N PRO A 941 -9.87 5.88 6.07
CA PRO A 941 -10.47 5.43 7.31
C PRO A 941 -11.97 5.75 7.28
N PRO A 942 -12.83 4.83 7.73
CA PRO A 942 -14.25 5.11 7.83
C PRO A 942 -14.43 6.35 8.72
N PRO A 943 -15.38 7.23 8.41
CA PRO A 943 -15.66 8.39 9.25
C PRO A 943 -16.01 7.88 10.66
N PRO A 944 -15.49 8.52 11.71
CA PRO A 944 -15.79 8.10 13.07
C PRO A 944 -17.31 8.18 13.29
N THR A 945 -17.88 7.07 13.72
CA THR A 945 -19.25 7.01 14.24
C THR A 945 -19.36 7.96 15.42
N SER A 946 -20.19 8.97 15.28
CA SER A 946 -20.49 9.92 16.33
C SER A 946 -21.20 9.23 17.50
N PRO A 947 -20.79 9.45 18.75
CA PRO A 947 -21.73 9.40 19.86
C PRO A 947 -22.39 10.77 20.03
N ASP A 948 -23.71 10.75 20.15
CA ASP A 948 -24.50 11.88 20.58
C ASP A 948 -23.96 12.46 21.90
N THR A 949 -23.66 13.70 21.90
CA THR A 949 -24.07 14.63 22.99
C THR A 949 -23.48 16.02 22.75
N ASP A 950 -24.36 17.00 22.94
CA ASP A 950 -24.13 18.43 22.97
C ASP A 950 -22.93 18.83 23.84
N SER A 951 -21.99 19.56 23.25
CA SER A 951 -21.42 20.75 23.87
C SER A 951 -20.46 21.46 22.88
N VAL A 952 -20.83 22.70 22.62
CA VAL A 952 -20.01 23.68 21.90
C VAL A 952 -18.78 23.98 22.75
N TYR A 953 -17.62 23.52 22.29
CA TYR A 953 -16.34 24.12 22.65
C TYR A 953 -15.48 24.26 21.38
N LEU A 954 -15.35 25.51 20.95
CA LEU A 954 -14.28 25.94 20.04
C LEU A 954 -12.93 25.80 20.78
N GLY A 955 -12.40 24.60 20.80
CA GLY A 955 -11.02 24.34 21.20
C GLY A 955 -10.12 24.53 19.98
N GLU A 956 -9.18 25.45 20.08
CA GLU A 956 -8.07 25.56 19.13
C GLU A 956 -7.38 24.18 19.00
N LEU A 957 -7.30 23.69 17.77
CA LEU A 957 -6.46 22.53 17.46
C LEU A 957 -5.00 22.90 17.81
N PRO A 958 -4.26 22.00 18.46
CA PRO A 958 -2.85 22.26 18.74
C PRO A 958 -2.12 22.55 17.42
N PRO A 959 -1.15 23.47 17.39
CA PRO A 959 -0.36 23.77 16.21
C PRO A 959 0.34 22.49 15.78
N VAL A 960 0.04 22.04 14.56
CA VAL A 960 0.84 21.02 13.89
C VAL A 960 2.15 21.71 13.55
N GLU A 961 3.17 21.49 14.37
CA GLU A 961 4.53 21.90 14.03
C GLU A 961 4.91 21.11 12.77
N HIS A 962 5.08 21.83 11.69
CA HIS A 962 5.57 21.28 10.44
C HIS A 962 6.96 20.71 10.69
N MET A 963 7.05 19.39 10.80
CA MET A 963 8.34 18.74 10.65
C MET A 963 8.90 19.11 9.29
N THR A 964 10.05 19.72 9.36
CA THR A 964 10.78 20.36 8.28
C THR A 964 10.72 19.60 6.96
N LEU A 965 10.19 20.25 5.95
CA LEU A 965 10.22 19.85 4.53
C LEU A 965 11.65 19.51 4.00
N GLU A 966 12.69 19.73 4.81
CA GLU A 966 14.07 19.44 4.43
C GLU A 966 14.35 17.95 4.16
N SER A 967 13.54 17.03 4.69
CA SER A 967 13.71 15.60 4.44
C SER A 967 13.08 15.15 3.11
N GLN A 968 12.09 15.88 2.57
CA GLN A 968 11.39 15.50 1.35
C GLN A 968 12.11 15.89 0.05
N THR A 969 13.10 16.80 0.14
CA THR A 969 13.88 17.25 -1.02
C THR A 969 15.21 16.53 -1.19
N LYS A 970 15.60 15.65 -0.27
CA LYS A 970 16.83 14.87 -0.39
C LYS A 970 16.62 13.69 -1.33
N LEU A 971 17.29 13.73 -2.46
CA LEU A 971 17.39 12.59 -3.38
C LEU A 971 18.00 11.38 -2.67
N ARG A 972 17.50 10.18 -2.99
CA ARG A 972 18.06 8.92 -2.48
C ARG A 972 19.56 8.87 -2.70
N PRO A 973 20.40 8.61 -1.67
CA PRO A 973 21.83 8.45 -1.82
C PRO A 973 22.13 7.34 -2.83
N LYS A 974 22.98 7.62 -3.83
CA LYS A 974 23.37 6.60 -4.82
C LYS A 974 24.18 5.50 -4.14
N PRO A 975 23.94 4.21 -4.41
CA PRO A 975 24.74 3.12 -3.91
C PRO A 975 26.20 3.30 -4.32
N LYS A 976 27.15 3.12 -3.40
CA LYS A 976 28.57 3.15 -3.74
C LYS A 976 28.86 2.03 -4.72
N LYS A 977 29.36 2.37 -5.94
CA LYS A 977 29.80 1.38 -6.94
C LYS A 977 30.77 0.39 -6.28
N ARG A 978 30.43 -0.90 -6.35
CA ARG A 978 31.35 -1.98 -5.95
C ARG A 978 32.61 -1.89 -6.81
N THR A 979 33.77 -1.72 -6.18
CA THR A 979 35.08 -1.98 -6.82
C THR A 979 35.12 -3.47 -7.10
N LYS A 980 35.18 -3.86 -8.37
CA LYS A 980 35.43 -5.26 -8.77
C LYS A 980 36.75 -5.69 -8.16
N PRO A 981 36.83 -6.87 -7.52
CA PRO A 981 38.12 -7.42 -7.11
C PRO A 981 38.96 -7.63 -8.36
N SER A 982 40.21 -7.17 -8.30
CA SER A 982 41.23 -7.34 -9.31
C SER A 982 41.47 -8.84 -9.52
N ARG A 983 41.19 -9.35 -10.72
CA ARG A 983 41.55 -10.69 -11.15
C ARG A 983 43.06 -10.72 -11.37
N GLN A 984 43.77 -11.51 -10.60
CA GLN A 984 45.11 -11.95 -10.97
C GLN A 984 45.04 -12.89 -12.19
N PRO A 985 45.97 -12.83 -13.12
CA PRO A 985 45.96 -13.68 -14.31
C PRO A 985 46.46 -15.09 -13.91
N VAL A 986 45.59 -16.07 -14.09
CA VAL A 986 45.99 -17.48 -14.07
C VAL A 986 46.12 -17.93 -15.52
N GLY A 987 47.27 -18.44 -15.86
CA GLY A 987 47.65 -18.94 -17.17
C GLY A 987 46.88 -20.22 -17.61
N PRO A 988 47.04 -20.68 -18.84
CA PRO A 988 46.11 -21.58 -19.49
C PRO A 988 46.32 -23.04 -19.03
N PHE A 989 45.26 -23.69 -18.58
CA PHE A 989 45.19 -25.13 -18.46
C PHE A 989 44.27 -25.72 -19.54
N ARG A 990 44.82 -26.76 -20.16
CA ARG A 990 44.30 -27.55 -21.27
C ARG A 990 42.96 -28.22 -20.98
N GLU A 991 42.12 -28.31 -22.02
CA GLU A 991 40.96 -29.19 -22.19
C GLU A 991 41.30 -30.65 -21.89
N GLN A 992 40.40 -31.32 -21.17
CA GLN A 992 40.11 -32.75 -21.36
C GLN A 992 38.60 -32.95 -21.11
N VAL A 993 37.93 -33.32 -22.19
CA VAL A 993 36.57 -33.82 -22.23
C VAL A 993 36.58 -35.30 -21.84
N PRO A 994 35.59 -35.81 -21.14
CA PRO A 994 35.16 -37.17 -21.37
C PRO A 994 33.71 -37.23 -21.89
N TYR A 995 33.58 -37.79 -23.04
CA TYR A 995 32.41 -38.43 -23.57
C TYR A 995 31.88 -39.49 -22.60
N PHE A 996 30.54 -39.53 -22.35
CA PHE A 996 29.90 -40.79 -22.00
C PHE A 996 28.65 -40.98 -22.86
N SER A 997 28.71 -42.10 -23.54
CA SER A 997 27.74 -42.65 -24.48
C SER A 997 26.51 -43.20 -23.77
N SER A 998 25.39 -43.13 -24.52
CA SER A 998 24.14 -43.86 -24.36
C SER A 998 24.33 -45.37 -24.10
N ASN A 999 23.57 -45.90 -23.15
CA ASN A 999 23.08 -47.30 -23.26
C ASN A 999 21.67 -47.43 -22.61
N THR A 1000 20.73 -47.78 -23.46
CA THR A 1000 19.45 -48.42 -23.20
C THR A 1000 19.60 -49.75 -22.48
N VAL A 1001 18.81 -49.98 -21.40
CA VAL A 1001 18.36 -51.35 -21.05
C VAL A 1001 16.93 -51.34 -20.50
N THR A 1002 16.13 -52.16 -21.02
CA THR A 1002 14.77 -52.57 -20.79
C THR A 1002 14.49 -53.16 -19.39
N SER A 1003 13.21 -53.06 -19.02
CA SER A 1003 12.50 -53.67 -17.88
C SER A 1003 12.79 -55.18 -17.61
N PRO A 1004 12.34 -55.71 -16.46
CA PRO A 1004 10.92 -56.02 -16.22
C PRO A 1004 10.24 -55.27 -15.06
#